data_a0f305162d34c7c579d0e8529749ed22
#
_entry.id   a0f305162d34c7c579d0e8529749ed22
#
_cell.length_a   1.000
_cell.length_b   1.000
_cell.length_c   1.000
_cell.angle_alpha   90.00
_cell.angle_beta   90.00
_cell.angle_gamma   90.00
#
_symmetry.space_group_name_H-M   'P 1'
#
loop_
_entity.id
_entity.type
_entity.pdbx_description
1 polymer ?
#
loop_
_entity_poly.entity_id
_entity_poly.type
_entity_poly.pdbx_seq_one_letter_code
_entity_poly.pdbx_strand_id
1 'polypeptide(L)'
;MVNGLNEYEYQNDCVEYLFDKTTSADSKKIITVKAPTGAGKTVILIKYVNFYLNNTGDKIAFIWLCPGKGDLEVQSREKMEELMPSIDARDLPYSMLLGFDSRSVTFVNWELVTNKKNNALKDSERKNLFDQIDDAHNDGVKFILIIDEEHLNNTKKAKDIIDKFDPIYTIRVSATANKVSHHEFYEIPEDEVIDAGLITRAIYVNEGVMEHDEIENDYDYLLDLADAKRKELLAGYEMVGADVRPLVLIQFPAGQPETIKAVEEKLASLGYTYDNGLVNIWMSDDKIKSDDLTANNGTPAFLLMKQAVSTGWDCPRAKILVKLREGGSEDFQIQTIGRIRRMPERKHYVFPGCLDLCYIYTLDEKYKQGLMTEMDKAYQVRKLFLKKGFDDFTLVKEMRNLDEDSGLGERELLKLIYNHYTSKYKLGTVKAENQKTLSMNGYNFSHEIDSKVIQGEFRSGEALSSATNSQRVSVKTKINTHTHGIQLMHSVDEIKKITTIPAQRVRNILQRLFRKGKRKTWKLLALDTSDFYAFIINNIQKLKEEFREIMATQDKQLSFIENAKTVEFKIPETELYKYTEVKQVRPMTKNVYEGYTNEFLPSEARKSTSERLFERFCEKADSVEWVYKNGDSGQQYLSIVYVNGIRKQWLFYPDYIIKTTDGNVWIIETKGGMQAGHTKNIDRQVENKFNAFKEYAKKYDLHWGFVRDIDEELYINNTVYTEDMSGDNWIPLEHVLL
;
A
#
# COMPACT_ATOMS: atom_id res chain seq x y z
N MET A 1 -9.21 -41.36 12.45
CA MET A 1 -8.14 -40.51 12.99
C MET A 1 -6.96 -40.66 12.05
N VAL A 2 -6.55 -39.55 11.39
CA VAL A 2 -5.39 -39.55 10.50
C VAL A 2 -4.15 -39.48 11.36
N ASN A 3 -3.27 -40.46 11.25
CA ASN A 3 -2.07 -40.58 12.06
C ASN A 3 -1.18 -39.30 11.90
N GLY A 4 -1.00 -38.54 12.99
CA GLY A 4 0.00 -37.50 13.10
C GLY A 4 -0.47 -36.05 12.84
N LEU A 5 -1.75 -35.78 12.58
CA LEU A 5 -2.26 -34.41 12.45
C LEU A 5 -2.80 -33.90 13.78
N ASN A 6 -2.30 -32.78 14.25
CA ASN A 6 -2.96 -32.02 15.31
C ASN A 6 -4.31 -31.52 14.77
N GLU A 7 -5.36 -31.68 15.56
CA GLU A 7 -6.66 -31.15 15.22
C GLU A 7 -6.78 -29.73 15.77
N TYR A 8 -7.05 -28.77 14.89
CA TYR A 8 -7.34 -27.38 15.23
C TYR A 8 -8.78 -27.08 14.82
N GLU A 9 -9.56 -26.52 15.75
CA GLU A 9 -10.99 -26.26 15.58
C GLU A 9 -11.25 -25.40 14.34
N TYR A 10 -10.56 -24.27 14.19
CA TYR A 10 -10.73 -23.39 13.03
C TYR A 10 -10.46 -24.06 11.67
N GLN A 11 -9.56 -25.08 11.64
CA GLN A 11 -9.33 -25.84 10.41
C GLN A 11 -10.52 -26.73 10.08
N ASN A 12 -11.10 -27.37 11.11
CA ASN A 12 -12.26 -28.24 10.94
C ASN A 12 -13.49 -27.42 10.54
N ASP A 13 -13.71 -26.24 11.15
CA ASP A 13 -14.79 -25.32 10.80
C ASP A 13 -14.68 -24.85 9.35
N CYS A 14 -13.46 -24.53 8.89
CA CYS A 14 -13.21 -24.19 7.49
C CYS A 14 -13.51 -25.36 6.55
N VAL A 15 -13.14 -26.58 6.92
CA VAL A 15 -13.42 -27.80 6.13
C VAL A 15 -14.92 -28.05 6.04
N GLU A 16 -15.66 -27.93 7.15
CA GLU A 16 -17.12 -28.08 7.18
C GLU A 16 -17.80 -27.02 6.33
N TYR A 17 -17.37 -25.77 6.46
CA TYR A 17 -17.87 -24.68 5.62
C TYR A 17 -17.67 -24.95 4.13
N LEU A 18 -16.46 -25.36 3.73
CA LEU A 18 -16.16 -25.69 2.33
C LEU A 18 -17.05 -26.86 1.85
N PHE A 19 -17.23 -27.88 2.67
CA PHE A 19 -18.06 -29.03 2.35
C PHE A 19 -19.52 -28.63 2.16
N ASP A 20 -20.10 -27.86 3.08
CA ASP A 20 -21.48 -27.39 2.98
C ASP A 20 -21.73 -26.57 1.72
N LYS A 21 -20.76 -25.69 1.37
CA LYS A 21 -20.88 -24.86 0.16
C LYS A 21 -20.68 -25.61 -1.14
N THR A 22 -19.95 -26.73 -1.13
CA THR A 22 -19.69 -27.55 -2.32
C THR A 22 -20.61 -28.75 -2.48
N THR A 23 -21.49 -28.99 -1.51
CA THR A 23 -22.54 -30.01 -1.59
C THR A 23 -23.95 -29.42 -1.74
N SER A 24 -24.13 -28.12 -1.57
CA SER A 24 -25.40 -27.41 -1.78
C SER A 24 -25.75 -27.30 -3.26
N ALA A 25 -26.94 -27.76 -3.66
CA ALA A 25 -27.33 -28.19 -5.02
C ALA A 25 -27.51 -27.11 -6.10
N ASP A 26 -27.22 -25.82 -5.90
CA ASP A 26 -27.91 -24.79 -6.70
C ASP A 26 -27.09 -23.91 -7.62
N SER A 27 -25.92 -24.21 -8.05
CA SER A 27 -25.21 -23.51 -9.16
C SER A 27 -23.70 -23.51 -9.00
N LYS A 28 -22.98 -23.24 -10.09
CA LYS A 28 -21.53 -22.98 -10.06
C LYS A 28 -21.21 -21.86 -9.09
N LYS A 29 -20.35 -22.14 -8.09
CA LYS A 29 -19.98 -21.19 -7.04
C LYS A 29 -18.48 -20.99 -6.99
N ILE A 30 -18.08 -19.77 -6.67
CA ILE A 30 -16.71 -19.44 -6.31
C ILE A 30 -16.69 -19.20 -4.80
N ILE A 31 -15.79 -19.90 -4.12
CA ILE A 31 -15.62 -19.83 -2.67
C ILE A 31 -14.22 -19.29 -2.42
N THR A 32 -14.13 -18.17 -1.72
CA THR A 32 -12.87 -17.54 -1.37
C THR A 32 -12.58 -17.73 0.11
N VAL A 33 -11.43 -18.28 0.43
CA VAL A 33 -10.94 -18.45 1.81
C VAL A 33 -9.75 -17.53 2.03
N LYS A 34 -9.90 -16.61 2.98
CA LYS A 34 -8.79 -15.80 3.50
C LYS A 34 -8.21 -16.50 4.72
N ALA A 35 -6.96 -16.92 4.64
CA ALA A 35 -6.28 -17.61 5.72
C ALA A 35 -4.88 -17.04 5.94
N PRO A 36 -4.52 -16.62 7.17
CA PRO A 36 -3.21 -16.07 7.48
C PRO A 36 -2.07 -17.01 7.05
N THR A 37 -0.90 -16.42 6.77
CA THR A 37 0.30 -17.22 6.50
C THR A 37 0.67 -18.00 7.77
N GLY A 38 0.81 -19.31 7.67
CA GLY A 38 1.04 -20.19 8.83
C GLY A 38 -0.21 -20.90 9.35
N ALA A 39 -1.42 -20.55 8.90
CA ALA A 39 -2.67 -21.23 9.29
C ALA A 39 -2.80 -22.68 8.81
N GLY A 40 -1.87 -23.16 7.99
CA GLY A 40 -1.94 -24.54 7.46
C GLY A 40 -2.86 -24.67 6.24
N LYS A 41 -2.95 -23.67 5.37
CA LYS A 41 -3.80 -23.67 4.16
C LYS A 41 -3.81 -24.99 3.40
N THR A 42 -2.63 -25.53 3.09
CA THR A 42 -2.48 -26.81 2.38
C THR A 42 -3.08 -27.97 3.16
N VAL A 43 -2.93 -27.98 4.50
CA VAL A 43 -3.52 -29.04 5.38
C VAL A 43 -5.04 -28.96 5.40
N ILE A 44 -5.59 -27.72 5.47
CA ILE A 44 -7.04 -27.49 5.41
C ILE A 44 -7.63 -28.05 4.11
N LEU A 45 -6.97 -27.72 2.98
CA LEU A 45 -7.42 -28.18 1.66
C LEU A 45 -7.30 -29.71 1.51
N ILE A 46 -6.24 -30.33 2.03
CA ILE A 46 -6.10 -31.81 2.05
C ILE A 46 -7.20 -32.44 2.91
N LYS A 47 -7.45 -31.89 4.11
CA LYS A 47 -8.56 -32.35 4.97
C LYS A 47 -9.92 -32.22 4.25
N TYR A 48 -10.14 -31.09 3.56
CA TYR A 48 -11.37 -30.85 2.81
C TYR A 48 -11.56 -31.89 1.69
N VAL A 49 -10.53 -32.12 0.86
CA VAL A 49 -10.60 -33.13 -0.22
C VAL A 49 -10.92 -34.51 0.35
N ASN A 50 -10.22 -34.91 1.41
CA ASN A 50 -10.47 -36.19 2.07
C ASN A 50 -11.89 -36.28 2.65
N PHE A 51 -12.35 -35.21 3.32
CA PHE A 51 -13.69 -35.14 3.88
C PHE A 51 -14.75 -35.23 2.78
N TYR A 52 -14.58 -34.49 1.68
CA TYR A 52 -15.48 -34.53 0.54
C TYR A 52 -15.58 -35.94 -0.07
N LEU A 53 -14.42 -36.57 -0.39
CA LEU A 53 -14.36 -37.88 -0.99
C LEU A 53 -14.97 -38.99 -0.11
N ASN A 54 -14.89 -38.85 1.21
CA ASN A 54 -15.43 -39.83 2.12
C ASN A 54 -16.97 -39.69 2.40
N ASN A 55 -17.51 -38.47 2.17
CA ASN A 55 -18.90 -38.16 2.48
C ASN A 55 -19.80 -37.99 1.24
N THR A 56 -19.23 -38.10 0.02
CA THR A 56 -19.98 -38.00 -1.22
C THR A 56 -19.71 -39.22 -2.12
N GLY A 57 -20.71 -39.57 -2.92
CA GLY A 57 -20.61 -40.61 -3.97
C GLY A 57 -20.44 -39.99 -5.37
N ASP A 58 -20.22 -38.68 -5.47
CA ASP A 58 -20.17 -37.96 -6.74
C ASP A 58 -18.96 -38.34 -7.57
N LYS A 59 -19.14 -38.32 -8.89
CA LYS A 59 -18.03 -38.48 -9.85
C LYS A 59 -17.27 -37.17 -9.98
N ILE A 60 -16.41 -36.85 -9.00
CA ILE A 60 -15.63 -35.60 -8.94
C ILE A 60 -14.15 -35.91 -9.14
N ALA A 61 -13.46 -35.07 -9.94
CA ALA A 61 -12.02 -34.93 -9.98
C ALA A 61 -11.62 -33.56 -9.47
N PHE A 62 -10.57 -33.47 -8.65
CA PHE A 62 -10.03 -32.21 -8.15
C PHE A 62 -8.88 -31.77 -9.01
N ILE A 63 -8.86 -30.48 -9.37
CA ILE A 63 -7.74 -29.84 -10.04
C ILE A 63 -7.16 -28.81 -9.07
N TRP A 64 -5.91 -29.03 -8.64
CA TRP A 64 -5.24 -28.16 -7.69
C TRP A 64 -4.16 -27.33 -8.40
N LEU A 65 -4.45 -26.06 -8.62
CA LEU A 65 -3.54 -25.11 -9.26
C LEU A 65 -2.59 -24.51 -8.24
N CYS A 66 -1.29 -24.76 -8.41
CA CYS A 66 -0.23 -24.21 -7.58
C CYS A 66 0.55 -23.12 -8.32
N PRO A 67 1.09 -22.08 -7.63
CA PRO A 67 2.02 -21.14 -8.21
C PRO A 67 3.24 -21.82 -8.83
N GLY A 68 3.71 -21.31 -9.97
CA GLY A 68 4.79 -21.94 -10.74
C GLY A 68 6.19 -21.80 -10.15
N LYS A 69 6.35 -21.02 -9.08
CA LYS A 69 7.67 -20.81 -8.45
C LYS A 69 7.81 -21.66 -7.19
N GLY A 70 8.91 -22.42 -7.10
CA GLY A 70 9.34 -23.06 -5.87
C GLY A 70 8.84 -24.47 -5.61
N ASP A 71 8.54 -25.24 -6.64
CA ASP A 71 8.14 -26.67 -6.55
C ASP A 71 6.92 -26.90 -5.62
N LEU A 72 6.06 -25.90 -5.47
CA LEU A 72 4.87 -25.97 -4.61
C LEU A 72 3.90 -27.08 -5.01
N GLU A 73 3.81 -27.35 -6.29
CA GLU A 73 3.03 -28.45 -6.84
C GLU A 73 3.50 -29.77 -6.26
N VAL A 74 4.82 -30.04 -6.36
CA VAL A 74 5.44 -31.27 -5.84
C VAL A 74 5.27 -31.36 -4.34
N GLN A 75 5.56 -30.29 -3.60
CA GLN A 75 5.42 -30.26 -2.14
C GLN A 75 3.99 -30.50 -1.66
N SER A 76 3.01 -29.91 -2.35
CA SER A 76 1.58 -30.09 -1.99
C SER A 76 1.10 -31.51 -2.30
N ARG A 77 1.57 -32.09 -3.41
CA ARG A 77 1.27 -33.47 -3.77
C ARG A 77 1.91 -34.46 -2.79
N GLU A 78 3.21 -34.35 -2.52
CA GLU A 78 3.91 -35.21 -1.56
C GLU A 78 3.28 -35.13 -0.17
N LYS A 79 2.87 -33.91 0.26
CA LYS A 79 2.18 -33.72 1.53
C LYS A 79 0.80 -34.39 1.55
N MET A 80 0.08 -34.39 0.43
CA MET A 80 -1.18 -35.13 0.32
C MET A 80 -0.94 -36.63 0.39
N GLU A 81 0.05 -37.15 -0.33
CA GLU A 81 0.45 -38.57 -0.31
C GLU A 81 0.87 -39.03 1.10
N GLU A 82 1.59 -38.16 1.83
CA GLU A 82 2.01 -38.44 3.21
C GLU A 82 0.82 -38.47 4.18
N LEU A 83 -0.05 -37.47 4.12
CA LEU A 83 -1.15 -37.31 5.08
C LEU A 83 -2.35 -38.18 4.76
N MET A 84 -2.64 -38.40 3.48
CA MET A 84 -3.81 -39.10 2.97
C MET A 84 -3.42 -40.09 1.85
N PRO A 85 -2.69 -41.17 2.15
CA PRO A 85 -2.18 -42.09 1.14
C PRO A 85 -3.27 -42.87 0.36
N SER A 86 -4.52 -42.79 0.77
CA SER A 86 -5.65 -43.37 0.07
C SER A 86 -6.21 -42.51 -1.06
N ILE A 87 -5.76 -41.25 -1.18
CA ILE A 87 -6.17 -40.34 -2.24
C ILE A 87 -5.24 -40.53 -3.43
N ASP A 88 -5.82 -40.64 -4.63
CA ASP A 88 -5.08 -40.72 -5.89
C ASP A 88 -4.59 -39.33 -6.29
N ALA A 89 -3.37 -38.97 -5.82
CA ALA A 89 -2.72 -37.70 -6.09
C ALA A 89 -1.81 -37.82 -7.33
N ARG A 90 -2.03 -37.00 -8.35
CA ARG A 90 -1.37 -37.05 -9.65
C ARG A 90 -0.74 -35.73 -10.00
N ASP A 91 0.31 -35.76 -10.84
CA ASP A 91 0.77 -34.59 -11.58
C ASP A 91 0.01 -34.45 -12.92
N LEU A 92 0.15 -33.30 -13.57
CA LEU A 92 -0.50 -33.02 -14.84
C LEU A 92 -0.07 -34.00 -15.95
N PRO A 93 1.24 -34.31 -16.15
CA PRO A 93 1.67 -35.28 -17.17
C PRO A 93 1.02 -36.65 -17.02
N TYR A 94 0.89 -37.14 -15.79
CA TYR A 94 0.25 -38.42 -15.50
C TYR A 94 -1.26 -38.38 -15.85
N SER A 95 -1.96 -37.32 -15.47
CA SER A 95 -3.37 -37.15 -15.81
C SER A 95 -3.61 -36.93 -17.33
N MET A 96 -2.66 -36.32 -18.03
CA MET A 96 -2.72 -36.20 -19.49
C MET A 96 -2.51 -37.55 -20.20
N LEU A 97 -1.84 -38.49 -19.56
CA LEU A 97 -1.61 -39.83 -20.12
C LEU A 97 -2.77 -40.79 -19.85
N LEU A 98 -3.33 -40.76 -18.64
CA LEU A 98 -4.32 -41.73 -18.16
C LEU A 98 -5.75 -41.16 -18.08
N GLY A 99 -5.93 -39.86 -18.24
CA GLY A 99 -7.22 -39.18 -18.08
C GLY A 99 -7.43 -38.59 -16.67
N PHE A 100 -8.52 -37.85 -16.53
CA PHE A 100 -8.98 -37.29 -15.27
C PHE A 100 -10.04 -38.18 -14.64
N ASP A 101 -9.59 -39.13 -13.83
CA ASP A 101 -10.49 -40.10 -13.20
C ASP A 101 -11.28 -39.48 -12.05
N SER A 102 -12.49 -39.99 -11.85
CA SER A 102 -13.29 -39.69 -10.67
C SER A 102 -12.51 -40.04 -9.40
N ARG A 103 -12.57 -39.17 -8.38
CA ARG A 103 -11.92 -39.29 -7.06
C ARG A 103 -10.39 -39.11 -7.08
N SER A 104 -9.83 -38.62 -8.20
CA SER A 104 -8.41 -38.23 -8.30
C SER A 104 -8.21 -36.75 -7.97
N VAL A 105 -6.97 -36.38 -7.62
CA VAL A 105 -6.52 -35.00 -7.43
C VAL A 105 -5.33 -34.76 -8.33
N THR A 106 -5.48 -33.88 -9.31
CA THR A 106 -4.39 -33.51 -10.22
C THR A 106 -3.78 -32.20 -9.78
N PHE A 107 -2.51 -32.20 -9.43
CA PHE A 107 -1.74 -31.02 -9.12
C PHE A 107 -1.17 -30.42 -10.40
N VAL A 108 -1.37 -29.12 -10.59
CA VAL A 108 -1.00 -28.41 -11.81
C VAL A 108 -0.15 -27.19 -11.49
N ASN A 109 1.05 -27.17 -12.03
CA ASN A 109 1.87 -25.98 -12.00
C ASN A 109 1.32 -24.94 -13.00
N TRP A 110 0.89 -23.80 -12.48
CA TRP A 110 0.22 -22.76 -13.25
C TRP A 110 1.08 -22.15 -14.37
N GLU A 111 2.41 -22.05 -14.16
CA GLU A 111 3.31 -21.52 -15.16
C GLU A 111 3.48 -22.47 -16.36
N LEU A 112 3.39 -23.77 -16.17
CA LEU A 112 3.44 -24.75 -17.29
C LEU A 112 2.29 -24.52 -18.25
N VAL A 113 1.14 -24.08 -17.74
CA VAL A 113 -0.11 -23.96 -18.50
C VAL A 113 -0.26 -22.58 -19.13
N THR A 114 0.34 -21.52 -18.57
CA THR A 114 0.13 -20.13 -18.96
C THR A 114 1.28 -19.44 -19.67
N ASN A 115 2.53 -19.92 -19.52
CA ASN A 115 3.73 -19.24 -20.04
C ASN A 115 3.95 -19.43 -21.55
N LYS A 116 4.61 -18.41 -22.19
CA LYS A 116 4.99 -18.45 -23.62
C LYS A 116 6.43 -18.95 -23.86
N LYS A 117 7.22 -19.21 -22.81
CA LYS A 117 8.64 -19.58 -22.89
C LYS A 117 8.84 -21.06 -22.60
N ASN A 118 10.01 -21.59 -22.89
CA ASN A 118 10.50 -22.99 -22.94
C ASN A 118 9.84 -24.08 -22.05
N ASN A 119 9.03 -23.72 -21.05
CA ASN A 119 8.33 -24.65 -20.15
C ASN A 119 6.79 -24.64 -20.37
N ALA A 120 6.29 -24.00 -21.42
CA ALA A 120 4.86 -24.02 -21.73
C ALA A 120 4.47 -25.29 -22.46
N LEU A 121 3.28 -25.82 -22.19
CA LEU A 121 2.67 -26.86 -23.00
C LEU A 121 2.68 -26.43 -24.47
N LYS A 122 3.21 -27.28 -25.35
CA LYS A 122 3.14 -27.09 -26.79
C LYS A 122 1.69 -27.15 -27.25
N ASP A 123 1.38 -26.61 -28.43
CA ASP A 123 0.01 -26.59 -28.96
C ASP A 123 -0.58 -28.01 -29.08
N SER A 124 0.26 -29.02 -29.41
CA SER A 124 -0.14 -30.44 -29.42
C SER A 124 -0.47 -31.00 -28.05
N GLU A 125 0.30 -30.62 -27.02
CA GLU A 125 0.07 -31.05 -25.63
C GLU A 125 -1.15 -30.37 -25.02
N ARG A 126 -1.41 -29.10 -25.40
CA ARG A 126 -2.61 -28.38 -24.99
C ARG A 126 -3.87 -28.98 -25.63
N LYS A 127 -3.77 -29.41 -26.89
CA LYS A 127 -4.85 -30.12 -27.55
C LYS A 127 -5.14 -31.44 -26.85
N ASN A 128 -4.10 -32.21 -26.49
CA ASN A 128 -4.25 -33.44 -25.73
C ASN A 128 -4.89 -33.19 -24.34
N LEU A 129 -4.47 -32.13 -23.64
CA LEU A 129 -5.11 -31.75 -22.35
C LEU A 129 -6.60 -31.48 -22.53
N PHE A 130 -7.00 -30.73 -23.59
CA PHE A 130 -8.41 -30.44 -23.84
C PHE A 130 -9.21 -31.68 -24.23
N ASP A 131 -8.61 -32.57 -25.03
CA ASP A 131 -9.23 -33.84 -25.40
C ASP A 131 -9.47 -34.71 -24.16
N GLN A 132 -8.50 -34.79 -23.21
CA GLN A 132 -8.66 -35.54 -21.95
C GLN A 132 -9.72 -34.91 -21.02
N ILE A 133 -9.84 -33.59 -21.00
CA ILE A 133 -10.91 -32.91 -20.25
C ILE A 133 -12.29 -33.24 -20.85
N ASP A 134 -12.41 -33.23 -22.19
CA ASP A 134 -13.65 -33.57 -22.89
C ASP A 134 -14.04 -35.02 -22.66
N ASP A 135 -13.08 -35.95 -22.67
CA ASP A 135 -13.31 -37.37 -22.37
C ASP A 135 -13.83 -37.55 -20.93
N ALA A 136 -13.22 -36.87 -19.96
CA ALA A 136 -13.68 -36.90 -18.56
C ALA A 136 -15.13 -36.38 -18.43
N HIS A 137 -15.47 -35.28 -19.11
CA HIS A 137 -16.84 -34.77 -19.14
C HIS A 137 -17.83 -35.76 -19.77
N ASN A 138 -17.42 -36.44 -20.86
CA ASN A 138 -18.23 -37.47 -21.51
C ASN A 138 -18.49 -38.66 -20.60
N ASP A 139 -17.54 -39.01 -19.73
CA ASP A 139 -17.66 -40.04 -18.70
C ASP A 139 -18.47 -39.59 -17.46
N GLY A 140 -18.94 -38.34 -17.49
CA GLY A 140 -19.74 -37.74 -16.43
C GLY A 140 -18.95 -37.30 -15.22
N VAL A 141 -17.64 -37.14 -15.34
CA VAL A 141 -16.77 -36.57 -14.31
C VAL A 141 -16.96 -35.06 -14.28
N LYS A 142 -17.20 -34.51 -13.09
CA LYS A 142 -17.28 -33.07 -12.83
C LYS A 142 -16.01 -32.61 -12.10
N PHE A 143 -15.66 -31.35 -12.26
CA PHE A 143 -14.43 -30.81 -11.66
C PHE A 143 -14.71 -29.86 -10.51
N ILE A 144 -13.91 -29.99 -9.44
CA ILE A 144 -13.74 -28.96 -8.40
C ILE A 144 -12.34 -28.40 -8.53
N LEU A 145 -12.25 -27.09 -8.71
CA LEU A 145 -10.99 -26.40 -8.89
C LEU A 145 -10.52 -25.78 -7.58
N ILE A 146 -9.29 -26.03 -7.20
CA ILE A 146 -8.62 -25.44 -6.04
C ILE A 146 -7.51 -24.53 -6.58
N ILE A 147 -7.51 -23.24 -6.21
CA ILE A 147 -6.50 -22.25 -6.59
C ILE A 147 -5.80 -21.77 -5.33
N ASP A 148 -4.53 -22.14 -5.18
CA ASP A 148 -3.69 -21.69 -4.08
C ASP A 148 -2.93 -20.43 -4.51
N GLU A 149 -2.90 -19.40 -3.63
CA GLU A 149 -2.26 -18.09 -3.85
C GLU A 149 -2.75 -17.37 -5.13
N GLU A 150 -4.04 -17.09 -5.20
CA GLU A 150 -4.76 -16.51 -6.38
C GLU A 150 -4.12 -15.26 -7.00
N HIS A 151 -3.51 -14.40 -6.19
CA HIS A 151 -2.99 -13.10 -6.63
C HIS A 151 -1.89 -13.18 -7.70
N LEU A 152 -1.30 -14.35 -7.92
CA LEU A 152 -0.20 -14.54 -8.88
C LEU A 152 -0.65 -14.82 -10.32
N ASN A 153 -1.96 -15.02 -10.65
CA ASN A 153 -2.37 -15.74 -11.86
C ASN A 153 -3.56 -15.16 -12.64
N ASN A 154 -3.66 -13.86 -12.80
CA ASN A 154 -4.78 -13.22 -13.52
C ASN A 154 -4.48 -12.98 -15.03
N THR A 155 -4.22 -14.04 -15.81
CA THR A 155 -3.97 -13.92 -17.25
C THR A 155 -5.13 -14.47 -18.09
N LYS A 156 -5.30 -13.95 -19.35
CA LYS A 156 -6.34 -14.42 -20.26
C LYS A 156 -6.23 -15.94 -20.54
N LYS A 157 -5.02 -16.47 -20.68
CA LYS A 157 -4.79 -17.91 -20.90
C LYS A 157 -5.18 -18.78 -19.71
N ALA A 158 -4.98 -18.25 -18.52
CA ALA A 158 -5.41 -18.87 -17.29
C ALA A 158 -6.92 -19.08 -17.29
N LYS A 159 -7.63 -18.04 -17.67
CA LYS A 159 -9.08 -18.07 -17.77
C LYS A 159 -9.58 -19.08 -18.80
N ASP A 160 -8.95 -19.12 -19.99
CA ASP A 160 -9.32 -20.07 -21.04
C ASP A 160 -9.22 -21.55 -20.57
N ILE A 161 -8.26 -21.87 -19.72
CA ILE A 161 -8.07 -23.23 -19.18
C ILE A 161 -9.07 -23.53 -18.08
N ILE A 162 -9.29 -22.58 -17.16
CA ILE A 162 -10.33 -22.71 -16.13
C ILE A 162 -11.69 -22.90 -16.79
N ASP A 163 -12.00 -22.10 -17.82
CA ASP A 163 -13.25 -22.18 -18.56
C ASP A 163 -13.40 -23.55 -19.26
N LYS A 164 -12.29 -24.19 -19.71
CA LYS A 164 -12.32 -25.51 -20.34
C LYS A 164 -12.60 -26.63 -19.33
N PHE A 165 -12.08 -26.57 -18.12
CA PHE A 165 -12.43 -27.51 -17.04
C PHE A 165 -13.91 -27.40 -16.64
N ASP A 166 -14.52 -26.24 -16.89
CA ASP A 166 -15.91 -25.96 -16.54
C ASP A 166 -16.29 -26.37 -15.11
N PRO A 167 -15.52 -25.95 -14.07
CA PRO A 167 -15.68 -26.48 -12.72
C PRO A 167 -17.04 -26.12 -12.14
N ILE A 168 -17.63 -27.07 -11.41
CA ILE A 168 -18.87 -26.82 -10.66
C ILE A 168 -18.62 -25.93 -9.46
N TYR A 169 -17.44 -26.07 -8.83
CA TYR A 169 -16.98 -25.21 -7.74
C TYR A 169 -15.54 -24.79 -7.94
N THR A 170 -15.23 -23.54 -7.59
CA THR A 170 -13.87 -23.01 -7.57
C THR A 170 -13.56 -22.53 -6.15
N ILE A 171 -12.59 -23.14 -5.50
CA ILE A 171 -12.12 -22.76 -4.17
C ILE A 171 -10.82 -21.98 -4.35
N ARG A 172 -10.78 -20.74 -3.87
CA ARG A 172 -9.63 -19.83 -3.93
C ARG A 172 -9.12 -19.60 -2.52
N VAL A 173 -7.84 -19.81 -2.30
CA VAL A 173 -7.23 -19.64 -0.97
C VAL A 173 -6.04 -18.69 -1.06
N SER A 174 -6.00 -17.68 -0.20
CA SER A 174 -4.88 -16.73 -0.12
C SER A 174 -4.84 -16.06 1.26
N ALA A 175 -3.66 -15.59 1.67
CA ALA A 175 -3.50 -14.75 2.85
C ALA A 175 -4.01 -13.32 2.63
N THR A 176 -4.06 -12.87 1.37
CA THR A 176 -4.45 -11.52 0.97
C THR A 176 -5.78 -11.47 0.21
N ALA A 177 -6.58 -12.55 0.30
CA ALA A 177 -7.87 -12.62 -0.38
C ALA A 177 -8.83 -11.55 0.10
N ASN A 178 -9.50 -10.87 -0.84
CA ASN A 178 -10.53 -9.89 -0.56
C ASN A 178 -11.92 -10.46 -0.80
N LYS A 179 -12.89 -9.97 -0.03
CA LYS A 179 -14.29 -10.32 -0.23
C LYS A 179 -14.80 -9.73 -1.56
N VAL A 180 -15.32 -10.59 -2.43
CA VAL A 180 -15.88 -10.20 -3.74
C VAL A 180 -17.40 -10.42 -3.72
N SER A 181 -18.18 -9.44 -4.17
CA SER A 181 -19.63 -9.62 -4.34
C SER A 181 -19.89 -10.74 -5.36
N HIS A 182 -20.69 -11.72 -5.04
CA HIS A 182 -20.98 -12.95 -5.80
C HIS A 182 -20.07 -14.14 -5.50
N HIS A 183 -19.07 -14.01 -4.60
CA HIS A 183 -18.34 -15.14 -4.06
C HIS A 183 -18.82 -15.47 -2.65
N GLU A 184 -18.87 -16.75 -2.31
CA GLU A 184 -18.91 -17.15 -0.91
C GLU A 184 -17.55 -16.80 -0.27
N PHE A 185 -17.53 -16.29 0.94
CA PHE A 185 -16.32 -15.84 1.59
C PHE A 185 -16.21 -16.39 3.01
N TYR A 186 -15.06 -16.98 3.31
CA TYR A 186 -14.71 -17.45 4.63
C TYR A 186 -13.37 -16.85 5.06
N GLU A 187 -13.29 -16.31 6.25
CA GLU A 187 -12.08 -15.76 6.82
C GLU A 187 -11.70 -16.52 8.09
N ILE A 188 -10.47 -17.02 8.13
CA ILE A 188 -9.90 -17.61 9.34
C ILE A 188 -9.31 -16.45 10.15
N PRO A 189 -9.83 -16.17 11.37
CA PRO A 189 -9.31 -15.12 12.22
C PRO A 189 -7.85 -15.40 12.61
N GLU A 190 -7.00 -14.39 12.53
CA GLU A 190 -5.58 -14.52 12.87
C GLU A 190 -5.40 -14.92 14.35
N ASP A 191 -6.28 -14.43 15.23
CA ASP A 191 -6.26 -14.76 16.66
C ASP A 191 -6.41 -16.26 16.93
N GLU A 192 -7.24 -16.97 16.17
CA GLU A 192 -7.41 -18.42 16.29
C GLU A 192 -6.14 -19.20 15.91
N VAL A 193 -5.41 -18.69 14.92
CA VAL A 193 -4.12 -19.26 14.49
C VAL A 193 -3.02 -18.99 15.54
N ILE A 194 -3.06 -17.82 16.18
CA ILE A 194 -2.20 -17.49 17.32
C ILE A 194 -2.52 -18.43 18.48
N ASP A 195 -3.78 -18.51 18.92
CA ASP A 195 -4.19 -19.32 20.06
C ASP A 195 -3.86 -20.81 19.86
N ALA A 196 -3.87 -21.27 18.61
CA ALA A 196 -3.43 -22.62 18.24
C ALA A 196 -1.90 -22.84 18.34
N GLY A 197 -1.12 -21.81 18.65
CA GLY A 197 0.34 -21.87 18.77
C GLY A 197 1.08 -22.07 17.46
N LEU A 198 0.48 -21.80 16.32
CA LEU A 198 1.09 -21.98 15.01
C LEU A 198 1.91 -20.78 14.55
N ILE A 199 1.52 -19.59 14.97
CA ILE A 199 2.25 -18.35 14.71
C ILE A 199 2.50 -17.58 16.00
N THR A 200 3.47 -16.67 15.95
CA THR A 200 3.86 -15.84 17.10
C THR A 200 2.71 -14.93 17.55
N ARG A 201 2.67 -14.65 18.85
CA ARG A 201 1.68 -13.76 19.46
C ARG A 201 1.76 -12.34 18.92
N ALA A 202 2.97 -11.86 18.63
CA ALA A 202 3.18 -10.53 18.08
C ALA A 202 4.48 -10.41 17.27
N ILE A 203 4.63 -9.27 16.62
CA ILE A 203 5.79 -8.83 15.85
C ILE A 203 6.43 -7.67 16.62
N TYR A 204 7.72 -7.73 16.93
CA TYR A 204 8.44 -6.60 17.47
C TYR A 204 9.29 -5.94 16.40
N VAL A 205 9.11 -4.65 16.20
CA VAL A 205 9.88 -3.87 15.21
C VAL A 205 10.90 -3.01 15.94
N ASN A 206 12.15 -3.09 15.51
CA ASN A 206 13.26 -2.25 15.98
C ASN A 206 13.45 -2.28 17.50
N GLU A 207 13.32 -3.46 18.12
CA GLU A 207 13.66 -3.62 19.55
C GLU A 207 15.13 -3.27 19.80
N GLY A 208 15.38 -2.46 20.84
CA GLY A 208 16.71 -2.02 21.21
C GLY A 208 17.19 -0.74 20.51
N VAL A 209 16.45 -0.20 19.55
CA VAL A 209 16.71 1.14 18.99
C VAL A 209 16.33 2.19 20.05
N MET A 210 17.24 3.12 20.36
CA MET A 210 17.00 4.16 21.36
C MET A 210 16.77 5.52 20.71
N GLU A 211 16.04 6.39 21.39
CA GLU A 211 15.80 7.75 20.94
C GLU A 211 17.14 8.50 20.83
N HIS A 212 17.36 9.12 19.68
CA HIS A 212 18.58 9.85 19.32
C HIS A 212 19.85 9.01 19.14
N ASP A 213 19.73 7.69 18.93
CA ASP A 213 20.87 6.87 18.53
C ASP A 213 21.60 7.47 17.32
N GLU A 214 22.91 7.58 17.40
CA GLU A 214 23.78 8.03 16.30
C GLU A 214 24.28 6.81 15.53
N ILE A 215 23.68 6.59 14.35
CA ILE A 215 23.96 5.41 13.52
C ILE A 215 25.02 5.77 12.47
N GLU A 216 26.24 5.28 12.69
CA GLU A 216 27.34 5.53 11.74
C GLU A 216 27.22 4.70 10.46
N ASN A 217 26.76 3.45 10.58
CA ASN A 217 26.53 2.52 9.50
C ASN A 217 25.23 1.74 9.73
N ASP A 218 24.27 1.97 8.85
CA ASP A 218 22.93 1.37 8.93
C ASP A 218 22.98 -0.16 8.99
N TYR A 219 23.84 -0.78 8.20
CA TYR A 219 23.95 -2.24 8.10
C TYR A 219 24.57 -2.83 9.36
N ASP A 220 25.67 -2.24 9.83
CA ASP A 220 26.36 -2.70 11.03
C ASP A 220 25.47 -2.62 12.25
N TYR A 221 24.76 -1.49 12.40
CA TYR A 221 23.85 -1.26 13.51
C TYR A 221 22.69 -2.28 13.55
N LEU A 222 22.00 -2.48 12.41
CA LEU A 222 20.90 -3.44 12.33
C LEU A 222 21.35 -4.89 12.55
N LEU A 223 22.56 -5.24 12.05
CA LEU A 223 23.12 -6.58 12.22
C LEU A 223 23.56 -6.83 13.67
N ASP A 224 24.10 -5.83 14.36
CA ASP A 224 24.46 -5.95 15.77
C ASP A 224 23.21 -6.19 16.64
N LEU A 225 22.12 -5.44 16.41
CA LEU A 225 20.85 -5.66 17.08
C LEU A 225 20.26 -7.05 16.79
N ALA A 226 20.28 -7.46 15.52
CA ALA A 226 19.77 -8.75 15.11
C ALA A 226 20.56 -9.93 15.70
N ASP A 227 21.89 -9.83 15.75
CA ASP A 227 22.73 -10.87 16.37
C ASP A 227 22.58 -10.94 17.87
N ALA A 228 22.47 -9.77 18.56
CA ALA A 228 22.18 -9.72 19.98
C ALA A 228 20.85 -10.42 20.29
N LYS A 229 19.80 -10.12 19.52
CA LYS A 229 18.49 -10.76 19.67
C LYS A 229 18.54 -12.25 19.33
N ARG A 230 19.25 -12.65 18.29
CA ARG A 230 19.44 -14.07 17.94
C ARG A 230 20.08 -14.86 19.09
N LYS A 231 21.11 -14.29 19.73
CA LYS A 231 21.76 -14.90 20.90
C LYS A 231 20.82 -14.99 22.10
N GLU A 232 20.02 -13.98 22.34
CA GLU A 232 19.00 -13.98 23.39
C GLU A 232 17.95 -15.08 23.15
N LEU A 233 17.42 -15.19 21.94
CA LEU A 233 16.49 -16.26 21.58
C LEU A 233 17.10 -17.65 21.71
N LEU A 234 18.37 -17.82 21.30
CA LEU A 234 19.09 -19.09 21.47
C LEU A 234 19.16 -19.49 22.94
N ALA A 235 19.60 -18.58 23.80
CA ALA A 235 19.63 -18.82 25.24
C ALA A 235 18.24 -19.11 25.81
N GLY A 236 17.21 -18.42 25.33
CA GLY A 236 15.82 -18.69 25.70
C GLY A 236 15.35 -20.10 25.33
N TYR A 237 15.65 -20.57 24.11
CA TYR A 237 15.33 -21.95 23.69
C TYR A 237 16.10 -22.99 24.50
N GLU A 238 17.38 -22.77 24.76
CA GLU A 238 18.19 -23.62 25.64
C GLU A 238 17.60 -23.70 27.06
N MET A 239 17.14 -22.57 27.61
CA MET A 239 16.52 -22.50 28.95
C MET A 239 15.25 -23.36 29.05
N VAL A 240 14.43 -23.43 27.98
CA VAL A 240 13.21 -24.22 27.96
C VAL A 240 13.43 -25.65 27.44
N GLY A 241 14.70 -26.03 27.16
CA GLY A 241 15.04 -27.35 26.66
C GLY A 241 14.60 -27.64 25.23
N ALA A 242 14.34 -26.61 24.42
CA ALA A 242 13.98 -26.75 23.01
C ALA A 242 15.23 -26.78 22.13
N ASP A 243 15.33 -27.76 21.24
CA ASP A 243 16.42 -27.87 20.26
C ASP A 243 16.15 -26.98 19.04
N VAL A 244 16.16 -25.66 19.26
CA VAL A 244 15.88 -24.65 18.22
C VAL A 244 17.04 -23.67 18.16
N ARG A 245 17.62 -23.50 16.97
CA ARG A 245 18.67 -22.53 16.67
C ARG A 245 18.09 -21.40 15.81
N PRO A 246 17.88 -20.20 16.37
CA PRO A 246 17.26 -19.09 15.63
C PRO A 246 18.06 -18.70 14.39
N LEU A 247 17.34 -18.48 13.28
CA LEU A 247 17.89 -18.01 12.00
C LEU A 247 17.50 -16.55 11.77
N VAL A 248 18.48 -15.74 11.37
CA VAL A 248 18.29 -14.36 10.91
C VAL A 248 18.19 -14.35 9.39
N LEU A 249 17.11 -13.76 8.86
CA LEU A 249 16.96 -13.49 7.44
C LEU A 249 17.46 -12.07 7.14
N ILE A 250 18.35 -11.91 6.16
CA ILE A 250 18.83 -10.60 5.72
C ILE A 250 18.34 -10.36 4.29
N GLN A 251 17.46 -9.38 4.13
CA GLN A 251 16.83 -9.07 2.85
C GLN A 251 17.48 -7.85 2.19
N PHE A 252 18.02 -8.06 0.99
CA PHE A 252 18.74 -7.06 0.21
C PHE A 252 17.85 -6.38 -0.84
N PRO A 253 18.15 -5.09 -1.18
CA PRO A 253 17.60 -4.45 -2.36
C PRO A 253 18.11 -5.09 -3.66
N ALA A 254 17.37 -4.89 -4.75
CA ALA A 254 17.80 -5.34 -6.06
C ALA A 254 18.99 -4.50 -6.58
N GLY A 255 19.98 -5.17 -7.18
CA GLY A 255 21.04 -4.48 -7.93
C GLY A 255 22.16 -3.82 -7.12
N GLN A 256 22.43 -4.24 -5.88
CA GLN A 256 23.48 -3.67 -5.02
C GLN A 256 24.47 -4.72 -4.52
N PRO A 257 25.44 -5.13 -5.33
CA PRO A 257 26.46 -6.12 -4.90
C PRO A 257 27.38 -5.59 -3.78
N GLU A 258 27.62 -4.26 -3.73
CA GLU A 258 28.45 -3.65 -2.69
C GLU A 258 27.83 -3.77 -1.28
N THR A 259 26.52 -3.72 -1.18
CA THR A 259 25.81 -3.93 0.10
C THR A 259 25.95 -5.37 0.60
N ILE A 260 25.90 -6.33 -0.30
CA ILE A 260 26.09 -7.76 0.06
C ILE A 260 27.48 -7.93 0.66
N LYS A 261 28.51 -7.42 -0.02
CA LYS A 261 29.90 -7.51 0.45
C LYS A 261 30.11 -6.84 1.81
N ALA A 262 29.54 -5.66 2.03
CA ALA A 262 29.62 -4.97 3.33
C ALA A 262 28.98 -5.81 4.46
N VAL A 263 27.83 -6.42 4.19
CA VAL A 263 27.17 -7.32 5.16
C VAL A 263 28.00 -8.59 5.41
N GLU A 264 28.59 -9.19 4.39
CA GLU A 264 29.49 -10.34 4.52
C GLU A 264 30.72 -10.00 5.37
N GLU A 265 31.35 -8.84 5.13
CA GLU A 265 32.49 -8.35 5.92
C GLU A 265 32.10 -8.14 7.38
N LYS A 266 30.92 -7.56 7.64
CA LYS A 266 30.41 -7.39 9.03
C LYS A 266 30.13 -8.72 9.69
N LEU A 267 29.46 -9.65 9.03
CA LEU A 267 29.19 -11.00 9.57
C LEU A 267 30.50 -11.76 9.87
N ALA A 268 31.48 -11.66 8.96
CA ALA A 268 32.81 -12.26 9.16
C ALA A 268 33.50 -11.67 10.39
N SER A 269 33.39 -10.35 10.64
CA SER A 269 33.93 -9.71 11.83
C SER A 269 33.29 -10.20 13.14
N LEU A 270 32.04 -10.67 13.07
CA LEU A 270 31.31 -11.30 14.17
C LEU A 270 31.55 -12.81 14.27
N GLY A 271 32.37 -13.39 13.38
CA GLY A 271 32.70 -14.80 13.35
C GLY A 271 31.75 -15.69 12.55
N TYR A 272 30.87 -15.10 11.74
CA TYR A 272 29.93 -15.82 10.89
C TYR A 272 30.38 -15.80 9.44
N THR A 273 30.67 -16.96 8.88
CA THR A 273 31.19 -17.10 7.51
C THR A 273 30.52 -18.26 6.77
N TYR A 274 30.69 -18.30 5.46
CA TYR A 274 30.28 -19.46 4.66
C TYR A 274 31.10 -20.71 5.01
N ASP A 275 32.40 -20.54 5.29
CA ASP A 275 33.34 -21.65 5.56
C ASP A 275 33.00 -22.40 6.84
N ASN A 276 32.48 -21.71 7.86
CA ASN A 276 32.04 -22.36 9.11
C ASN A 276 30.56 -22.81 9.09
N GLY A 277 29.88 -22.65 7.94
CA GLY A 277 28.50 -23.07 7.74
C GLY A 277 27.43 -22.19 8.42
N LEU A 278 27.86 -21.12 9.11
CA LEU A 278 26.93 -20.25 9.86
C LEU A 278 26.23 -19.21 8.98
N VAL A 279 26.71 -18.98 7.76
CA VAL A 279 26.08 -18.10 6.78
C VAL A 279 25.69 -18.90 5.55
N ASN A 280 24.44 -18.72 5.12
CA ASN A 280 23.95 -19.24 3.85
C ASN A 280 23.51 -18.08 2.95
N ILE A 281 23.50 -18.32 1.62
CA ILE A 281 23.03 -17.35 0.63
C ILE A 281 22.02 -18.01 -0.30
N TRP A 282 20.92 -17.31 -0.54
CA TRP A 282 19.88 -17.72 -1.48
C TRP A 282 19.50 -16.54 -2.38
N MET A 283 20.22 -16.47 -3.49
CA MET A 283 19.97 -15.48 -4.54
C MET A 283 19.71 -16.20 -5.87
N SER A 284 19.32 -15.46 -6.91
CA SER A 284 19.00 -16.04 -8.23
C SER A 284 20.20 -16.80 -8.81
N ASP A 285 21.40 -16.25 -8.65
CA ASP A 285 22.63 -16.72 -9.31
C ASP A 285 23.59 -17.42 -8.34
N ASP A 286 23.48 -17.14 -7.03
CA ASP A 286 24.32 -17.71 -6.00
C ASP A 286 23.47 -18.45 -4.96
N LYS A 287 23.70 -19.76 -4.83
CA LYS A 287 23.02 -20.59 -3.83
C LYS A 287 24.03 -21.41 -3.07
N ILE A 288 24.36 -21.00 -1.85
CA ILE A 288 25.02 -21.83 -0.86
C ILE A 288 23.97 -22.17 0.18
N LYS A 289 23.46 -23.38 0.14
CA LYS A 289 22.36 -23.84 0.98
C LYS A 289 22.76 -25.14 1.62
N SER A 290 22.83 -25.19 2.94
CA SER A 290 23.01 -26.44 3.69
C SER A 290 21.70 -27.24 3.71
N ASP A 291 21.80 -28.55 3.74
CA ASP A 291 20.62 -29.45 3.78
C ASP A 291 19.81 -29.28 5.05
N ASP A 292 20.42 -28.81 6.15
CA ASP A 292 19.80 -28.58 7.44
C ASP A 292 19.20 -27.16 7.62
N LEU A 293 19.22 -26.33 6.59
CA LEU A 293 18.78 -24.91 6.68
C LEU A 293 17.41 -24.75 7.31
N THR A 294 16.45 -25.61 6.99
CA THR A 294 15.06 -25.53 7.47
C THR A 294 14.79 -26.32 8.75
N ALA A 295 15.73 -27.17 9.18
CA ALA A 295 15.61 -27.92 10.43
C ALA A 295 15.67 -26.97 11.64
N ASN A 296 14.87 -27.22 12.69
CA ASN A 296 14.84 -26.36 13.87
C ASN A 296 16.21 -26.18 14.53
N ASN A 297 17.05 -27.21 14.52
CA ASN A 297 18.43 -27.21 15.04
C ASN A 297 19.50 -27.00 13.96
N GLY A 298 19.12 -26.54 12.78
CA GLY A 298 20.02 -26.31 11.66
C GLY A 298 21.19 -25.39 11.99
N THR A 299 22.33 -25.65 11.37
CA THR A 299 23.61 -24.98 11.61
C THR A 299 23.62 -23.49 11.24
N PRO A 300 23.05 -23.06 10.09
CA PRO A 300 23.11 -21.65 9.68
C PRO A 300 22.44 -20.71 10.68
N ALA A 301 23.14 -19.62 11.00
CA ALA A 301 22.65 -18.53 11.85
C ALA A 301 22.08 -17.37 11.03
N PHE A 302 22.59 -17.18 9.82
CA PHE A 302 22.19 -16.10 8.91
C PHE A 302 21.92 -16.64 7.51
N LEU A 303 20.84 -16.10 6.88
CA LEU A 303 20.50 -16.36 5.48
C LEU A 303 20.42 -15.04 4.71
N LEU A 304 21.27 -14.86 3.72
CA LEU A 304 21.30 -13.73 2.81
C LEU A 304 20.34 -13.97 1.64
N MET A 305 19.38 -13.06 1.39
CA MET A 305 18.37 -13.22 0.34
C MET A 305 17.98 -11.90 -0.34
N LYS A 306 17.67 -11.92 -1.65
CA LYS A 306 17.17 -10.74 -2.39
C LYS A 306 15.64 -10.65 -2.43
N GLN A 307 14.97 -11.76 -2.63
CA GLN A 307 13.51 -11.85 -2.62
C GLN A 307 13.07 -12.77 -1.49
N ALA A 308 11.79 -12.73 -1.14
CA ALA A 308 11.27 -13.78 -0.29
C ALA A 308 11.72 -15.12 -0.87
N VAL A 309 12.39 -15.89 -0.05
CA VAL A 309 12.76 -17.26 -0.40
C VAL A 309 11.52 -17.90 -0.98
N SER A 310 11.67 -18.59 -2.10
CA SER A 310 10.61 -19.03 -3.01
C SER A 310 9.32 -19.44 -2.30
N THR A 311 8.18 -19.15 -2.91
CA THR A 311 6.88 -19.66 -2.48
C THR A 311 7.02 -21.12 -2.06
N GLY A 312 6.57 -21.49 -0.86
CA GLY A 312 6.71 -22.85 -0.34
C GLY A 312 7.82 -23.10 0.69
N TRP A 313 8.79 -22.18 0.85
CA TRP A 313 9.84 -22.36 1.86
C TRP A 313 9.27 -22.25 3.28
N ASP A 314 9.49 -23.28 4.08
CA ASP A 314 9.08 -23.40 5.47
C ASP A 314 10.28 -23.50 6.39
N CYS A 315 10.47 -22.52 7.27
CA CYS A 315 11.57 -22.49 8.23
C CYS A 315 11.11 -21.78 9.53
N PRO A 316 10.43 -22.49 10.42
CA PRO A 316 9.85 -21.90 11.64
C PRO A 316 10.89 -21.31 12.60
N ARG A 317 12.13 -21.74 12.54
CA ARG A 317 13.25 -21.18 13.32
C ARG A 317 13.74 -19.81 12.83
N ALA A 318 13.29 -19.36 11.65
CA ALA A 318 13.55 -18.02 11.16
C ALA A 318 12.68 -17.02 11.93
N LYS A 319 13.23 -16.39 12.97
CA LYS A 319 12.51 -15.52 13.91
C LYS A 319 12.84 -14.05 13.75
N ILE A 320 13.88 -13.73 12.98
CA ILE A 320 14.40 -12.36 12.85
C ILE A 320 14.55 -12.03 11.37
N LEU A 321 14.05 -10.86 10.98
CA LEU A 321 14.21 -10.29 9.64
C LEU A 321 14.97 -8.97 9.73
N VAL A 322 16.12 -8.88 9.10
CA VAL A 322 16.83 -7.62 8.83
C VAL A 322 16.48 -7.18 7.41
N LYS A 323 15.72 -6.10 7.30
CA LYS A 323 15.26 -5.58 6.02
C LYS A 323 16.12 -4.38 5.60
N LEU A 324 17.04 -4.61 4.69
CA LEU A 324 17.92 -3.59 4.09
C LEU A 324 17.32 -2.99 2.81
N ARG A 325 16.16 -3.48 2.39
CA ARG A 325 15.46 -3.08 1.18
C ARG A 325 14.39 -2.04 1.50
N GLU A 326 14.39 -0.93 0.76
CA GLU A 326 13.28 0.02 0.78
C GLU A 326 12.13 -0.47 -0.10
N GLY A 327 10.90 -0.24 0.38
CA GLY A 327 9.69 -0.59 -0.35
C GLY A 327 9.48 -2.11 -0.49
N GLY A 328 8.74 -2.50 -1.47
CA GLY A 328 8.29 -3.87 -1.79
C GLY A 328 6.78 -3.88 -1.94
N SER A 329 6.22 -4.83 -2.73
CA SER A 329 4.78 -5.01 -2.79
C SER A 329 4.28 -5.48 -1.41
N GLU A 330 3.05 -5.13 -1.08
CA GLU A 330 2.40 -5.51 0.17
C GLU A 330 2.33 -7.02 0.33
N ASP A 331 1.90 -7.73 -0.70
CA ASP A 331 1.85 -9.20 -0.71
C ASP A 331 3.19 -9.83 -0.37
N PHE A 332 4.26 -9.25 -0.87
CA PHE A 332 5.61 -9.70 -0.59
C PHE A 332 6.01 -9.49 0.88
N GLN A 333 5.61 -8.37 1.48
CA GLN A 333 5.87 -8.08 2.89
C GLN A 333 5.07 -9.00 3.79
N ILE A 334 3.77 -9.18 3.51
CA ILE A 334 2.88 -10.08 4.25
C ILE A 334 3.42 -11.51 4.23
N GLN A 335 3.85 -12.00 3.08
CA GLN A 335 4.42 -13.35 2.95
C GLN A 335 5.75 -13.51 3.70
N THR A 336 6.64 -12.51 3.65
CA THR A 336 7.92 -12.57 4.35
C THR A 336 7.74 -12.52 5.86
N ILE A 337 6.89 -11.61 6.34
CA ILE A 337 6.53 -11.51 7.76
C ILE A 337 5.85 -12.79 8.23
N GLY A 338 4.88 -13.29 7.47
CA GLY A 338 4.18 -14.53 7.81
C GLY A 338 5.10 -15.75 7.96
N ARG A 339 6.30 -15.73 7.36
CA ARG A 339 7.28 -16.82 7.52
C ARG A 339 8.02 -16.76 8.83
N ILE A 340 8.45 -15.57 9.28
CA ILE A 340 9.14 -15.40 10.56
C ILE A 340 8.20 -15.51 11.76
N ARG A 341 6.89 -15.45 11.52
CA ARG A 341 5.87 -15.64 12.57
C ARG A 341 5.62 -17.09 12.92
N ARG A 342 6.06 -18.06 12.15
CA ARG A 342 5.82 -19.48 12.44
C ARG A 342 6.48 -19.92 13.74
N MET A 343 5.79 -20.75 14.52
CA MET A 343 6.32 -21.31 15.76
C MET A 343 7.07 -22.61 15.50
N PRO A 344 8.33 -22.75 15.96
CA PRO A 344 9.16 -23.91 15.65
C PRO A 344 8.60 -25.24 16.14
N GLU A 345 7.97 -25.26 17.31
CA GLU A 345 7.40 -26.46 17.92
C GLU A 345 5.86 -26.45 17.93
N ARG A 346 5.22 -25.51 17.16
CA ARG A 346 3.76 -25.35 17.08
C ARG A 346 3.09 -25.25 18.44
N LYS A 347 3.71 -24.47 19.35
CA LYS A 347 3.22 -24.19 20.70
C LYS A 347 3.72 -22.83 21.16
N HIS A 348 3.04 -22.23 22.10
CA HIS A 348 3.51 -21.02 22.80
C HIS A 348 4.49 -21.36 23.91
N TYR A 349 5.38 -20.41 24.20
CA TYR A 349 6.29 -20.47 25.33
C TYR A 349 5.84 -19.48 26.40
N VAL A 350 5.50 -20.00 27.58
CA VAL A 350 5.03 -19.14 28.68
C VAL A 350 6.17 -18.22 29.18
N PHE A 351 7.39 -18.73 29.18
CA PHE A 351 8.59 -18.00 29.59
C PHE A 351 9.84 -18.64 28.95
N PRO A 352 10.80 -17.84 28.46
CA PRO A 352 10.75 -16.37 28.34
C PRO A 352 9.85 -15.89 27.19
N GLY A 353 9.14 -14.78 27.38
CA GLY A 353 8.13 -14.26 26.43
C GLY A 353 8.69 -13.85 25.06
N CYS A 354 10.01 -13.59 24.96
CA CYS A 354 10.66 -13.27 23.68
C CYS A 354 10.55 -14.41 22.64
N LEU A 355 10.38 -15.66 23.06
CA LEU A 355 10.26 -16.81 22.17
C LEU A 355 8.91 -16.83 21.42
N ASP A 356 7.89 -16.16 21.96
CA ASP A 356 6.57 -16.04 21.33
C ASP A 356 6.45 -14.83 20.39
N LEU A 357 7.56 -14.13 20.15
CA LEU A 357 7.64 -12.99 19.25
C LEU A 357 8.49 -13.32 18.02
N CYS A 358 8.31 -12.54 16.96
CA CYS A 358 9.28 -12.43 15.88
C CYS A 358 9.73 -10.98 15.75
N TYR A 359 10.88 -10.78 15.15
CA TYR A 359 11.58 -9.49 15.20
C TYR A 359 11.89 -8.97 13.81
N ILE A 360 11.70 -7.68 13.61
CA ILE A 360 12.02 -6.99 12.37
C ILE A 360 12.93 -5.82 12.69
N TYR A 361 14.06 -5.75 12.00
CA TYR A 361 15.01 -4.64 12.07
C TYR A 361 15.08 -3.93 10.73
N THR A 362 14.73 -2.64 10.71
CA THR A 362 14.73 -1.82 9.49
C THR A 362 14.76 -0.33 9.82
N LEU A 363 15.50 0.43 9.03
CA LEU A 363 15.48 1.91 9.07
C LEU A 363 14.57 2.48 7.96
N ASP A 364 13.80 1.64 7.28
CA ASP A 364 12.84 2.08 6.25
C ASP A 364 11.67 2.83 6.89
N GLU A 365 11.65 4.15 6.78
CA GLU A 365 10.58 5.01 7.31
C GLU A 365 9.21 4.72 6.70
N LYS A 366 9.18 4.14 5.50
CA LYS A 366 7.97 3.80 4.75
C LYS A 366 7.50 2.36 4.93
N TYR A 367 8.10 1.61 5.84
CA TYR A 367 7.67 0.24 6.09
C TYR A 367 6.14 0.12 6.30
N LYS A 368 5.56 1.18 6.88
CA LYS A 368 4.11 1.37 7.06
C LYS A 368 3.33 1.60 5.74
N GLN A 369 3.90 2.30 4.75
CA GLN A 369 3.14 2.75 3.57
C GLN A 369 2.89 1.66 2.53
N GLY A 370 3.75 0.64 2.46
CA GLY A 370 3.54 -0.52 1.58
C GLY A 370 2.38 -1.39 2.03
N LEU A 371 2.09 -1.44 3.34
CA LEU A 371 1.01 -2.24 3.90
C LEU A 371 -0.38 -1.59 3.75
N MET A 372 -0.46 -0.28 3.58
CA MET A 372 -1.74 0.45 3.49
C MET A 372 -2.29 0.64 2.07
N THR A 373 -1.47 0.49 1.03
CA THR A 373 -1.88 0.95 -0.31
C THR A 373 -2.74 -0.03 -1.09
N GLU A 374 -2.79 -1.30 -0.72
CA GLU A 374 -3.52 -2.32 -1.48
C GLU A 374 -4.76 -2.90 -0.78
N MET A 375 -4.82 -2.92 0.56
CA MET A 375 -6.04 -3.33 1.27
C MET A 375 -7.24 -2.41 1.03
N ASP A 376 -7.00 -1.18 0.55
CA ASP A 376 -8.03 -0.18 0.30
C ASP A 376 -8.52 -0.09 -1.16
N LYS A 377 -8.02 -0.90 -2.08
CA LYS A 377 -8.30 -0.75 -3.52
C LYS A 377 -9.43 -1.60 -4.10
N ALA A 378 -10.10 -2.40 -3.31
CA ALA A 378 -11.31 -3.09 -3.77
C ALA A 378 -12.53 -2.16 -3.74
N TYR A 379 -12.52 -1.10 -4.56
CA TYR A 379 -13.73 -0.32 -4.80
C TYR A 379 -14.68 -1.09 -5.70
N GLN A 380 -15.92 -1.23 -5.27
CA GLN A 380 -17.01 -1.57 -6.15
C GLN A 380 -17.45 -0.30 -6.91
N VAL A 381 -17.87 -0.45 -8.14
CA VAL A 381 -18.35 0.67 -8.96
C VAL A 381 -19.83 0.48 -9.19
N ARG A 382 -20.60 1.52 -8.87
CA ARG A 382 -22.04 1.56 -9.15
C ARG A 382 -22.38 2.76 -10.03
N LYS A 383 -23.15 2.53 -11.08
CA LYS A 383 -23.72 3.57 -11.92
C LYS A 383 -25.01 4.06 -11.26
N LEU A 384 -25.08 5.34 -10.96
CA LEU A 384 -26.27 6.00 -10.45
C LEU A 384 -26.89 6.88 -11.52
N PHE A 385 -28.18 7.07 -11.42
CA PHE A 385 -28.98 7.86 -12.38
C PHE A 385 -29.49 9.13 -11.67
N LEU A 386 -29.45 10.23 -12.41
CA LEU A 386 -30.00 11.52 -11.96
C LEU A 386 -31.52 11.40 -11.76
N LYS A 387 -32.03 11.94 -10.68
CA LYS A 387 -33.47 12.03 -10.43
C LYS A 387 -34.12 12.98 -11.44
N LYS A 388 -35.42 12.83 -11.67
CA LYS A 388 -36.17 13.74 -12.53
C LYS A 388 -36.23 15.15 -11.93
N GLY A 389 -36.22 16.18 -12.78
CA GLY A 389 -36.38 17.58 -12.37
C GLY A 389 -35.08 18.38 -12.27
N PHE A 390 -33.95 17.83 -12.71
CA PHE A 390 -32.65 18.53 -12.73
C PHE A 390 -32.18 18.92 -14.13
N ASP A 391 -32.96 18.62 -15.17
CA ASP A 391 -32.57 18.83 -16.58
C ASP A 391 -32.35 20.33 -16.91
N ASP A 392 -33.06 21.24 -16.22
CA ASP A 392 -32.97 22.68 -16.41
C ASP A 392 -31.98 23.36 -15.48
N PHE A 393 -31.35 22.62 -14.54
CA PHE A 393 -30.36 23.21 -13.64
C PHE A 393 -29.01 23.39 -14.36
N THR A 394 -28.59 24.66 -14.47
CA THR A 394 -27.35 25.04 -15.13
C THR A 394 -26.52 25.99 -14.30
N LEU A 395 -25.20 25.84 -14.36
CA LEU A 395 -24.21 26.80 -13.87
C LEU A 395 -23.19 27.10 -14.97
N VAL A 396 -22.34 28.08 -14.75
CA VAL A 396 -21.24 28.40 -15.65
C VAL A 396 -19.94 27.80 -15.08
N LYS A 397 -19.33 26.87 -15.75
CA LYS A 397 -17.99 26.39 -15.37
C LYS A 397 -16.90 27.13 -16.13
N GLU A 398 -15.78 27.29 -15.46
CA GLU A 398 -14.57 27.87 -16.03
C GLU A 398 -13.58 26.80 -16.46
N MET A 399 -12.95 27.01 -17.62
CA MET A 399 -11.92 26.14 -18.17
C MET A 399 -10.63 26.94 -18.42
N ARG A 400 -9.50 26.27 -18.34
CA ARG A 400 -8.21 26.91 -18.64
C ARG A 400 -8.16 27.42 -20.06
N ASN A 401 -7.68 28.64 -20.22
CA ASN A 401 -7.34 29.18 -21.54
C ASN A 401 -5.85 28.88 -21.82
N LEU A 402 -5.59 27.79 -22.56
CA LEU A 402 -4.23 27.34 -22.85
C LEU A 402 -3.43 28.31 -23.73
N ASP A 403 -4.11 29.18 -24.48
CA ASP A 403 -3.47 30.17 -25.33
C ASP A 403 -2.89 31.35 -24.55
N GLU A 404 -3.36 31.54 -23.30
CA GLU A 404 -2.90 32.61 -22.40
C GLU A 404 -2.15 32.07 -21.15
N ASP A 405 -1.88 30.77 -21.09
CA ASP A 405 -1.15 30.11 -19.98
C ASP A 405 0.35 30.49 -20.04
N SER A 406 0.68 31.75 -19.72
CA SER A 406 2.03 32.30 -19.68
C SER A 406 2.80 31.97 -18.40
N GLY A 407 2.57 30.77 -17.84
CA GLY A 407 3.24 30.33 -16.62
C GLY A 407 4.76 30.51 -16.69
N LEU A 408 5.39 30.90 -15.57
CA LEU A 408 6.84 31.04 -15.47
C LEU A 408 7.54 29.77 -15.93
N GLY A 409 8.37 29.87 -16.95
CA GLY A 409 9.16 28.73 -17.39
C GLY A 409 10.17 28.29 -16.33
N GLU A 410 10.60 27.02 -16.36
CA GLU A 410 11.64 26.47 -15.45
C GLU A 410 12.88 27.39 -15.38
N ARG A 411 13.25 28.01 -16.50
CA ARG A 411 14.40 28.91 -16.59
C ARG A 411 14.17 30.22 -15.83
N GLU A 412 12.98 30.79 -15.90
CA GLU A 412 12.63 32.06 -15.23
C GLU A 412 12.51 31.83 -13.71
N LEU A 413 11.86 30.76 -13.28
CA LEU A 413 11.79 30.39 -11.88
C LEU A 413 13.19 30.12 -11.30
N LEU A 414 14.06 29.42 -12.03
CA LEU A 414 15.43 29.18 -11.62
C LEU A 414 16.18 30.50 -11.43
N LYS A 415 16.00 31.46 -12.36
CA LYS A 415 16.61 32.79 -12.27
C LYS A 415 16.08 33.59 -11.08
N LEU A 416 14.80 33.54 -10.81
CA LEU A 416 14.18 34.19 -9.65
C LEU A 416 14.74 33.65 -8.34
N ILE A 417 14.82 32.34 -8.19
CA ILE A 417 15.36 31.69 -6.98
C ILE A 417 16.85 32.07 -6.83
N TYR A 418 17.61 32.00 -7.91
CA TYR A 418 19.03 32.39 -7.90
C TYR A 418 19.23 33.84 -7.47
N ASN A 419 18.46 34.78 -8.02
CA ASN A 419 18.53 36.20 -7.70
C ASN A 419 18.10 36.46 -6.24
N HIS A 420 17.07 35.79 -5.74
CA HIS A 420 16.64 35.89 -4.36
C HIS A 420 17.76 35.53 -3.39
N TYR A 421 18.37 34.34 -3.59
CA TYR A 421 19.46 33.87 -2.73
C TYR A 421 20.72 34.78 -2.82
N THR A 422 21.08 35.20 -4.04
CA THR A 422 22.26 36.10 -4.23
C THR A 422 22.03 37.46 -3.61
N SER A 423 20.82 38.00 -3.69
CA SER A 423 20.50 39.31 -3.07
C SER A 423 20.36 39.21 -1.56
N LYS A 424 19.63 38.24 -1.05
CA LYS A 424 19.34 38.06 0.39
C LYS A 424 20.62 37.75 1.18
N TYR A 425 21.41 36.79 0.69
CA TYR A 425 22.61 36.30 1.36
C TYR A 425 23.91 36.87 0.82
N LYS A 426 23.85 37.79 -0.15
CA LYS A 426 25.03 38.40 -0.81
C LYS A 426 26.01 37.37 -1.36
N LEU A 427 25.46 36.29 -1.99
CA LEU A 427 26.26 35.19 -2.51
C LEU A 427 27.03 35.59 -3.79
N GLY A 428 28.28 35.14 -3.87
CA GLY A 428 29.20 35.41 -4.98
C GLY A 428 29.36 34.24 -5.95
N THR A 429 30.44 34.28 -6.69
CA THR A 429 30.81 33.24 -7.67
C THR A 429 31.55 32.07 -7.06
N VAL A 430 32.19 32.23 -5.90
CA VAL A 430 32.98 31.23 -5.18
C VAL A 430 32.07 30.37 -4.34
N LYS A 431 31.90 29.07 -4.71
CA LYS A 431 30.92 28.16 -4.10
C LYS A 431 31.22 27.79 -2.65
N ALA A 432 32.52 27.69 -2.31
CA ALA A 432 32.94 27.42 -0.92
C ALA A 432 32.63 28.60 0.03
N GLU A 433 32.73 29.84 -0.46
CA GLU A 433 32.32 31.00 0.32
C GLU A 433 30.80 31.08 0.47
N ASN A 434 30.05 30.77 -0.58
CA ASN A 434 28.59 30.65 -0.52
C ASN A 434 28.15 29.64 0.52
N GLN A 435 28.81 28.48 0.59
CA GLN A 435 28.52 27.46 1.57
C GLN A 435 28.75 27.95 3.00
N LYS A 436 29.88 28.63 3.26
CA LYS A 436 30.15 29.25 4.56
C LYS A 436 29.11 30.30 4.92
N THR A 437 28.76 31.16 3.96
CA THR A 437 27.74 32.20 4.18
C THR A 437 26.39 31.59 4.51
N LEU A 438 25.94 30.57 3.79
CA LEU A 438 24.67 29.86 4.07
C LEU A 438 24.74 29.17 5.41
N SER A 439 25.86 28.53 5.78
CA SER A 439 26.03 27.91 7.11
C SER A 439 25.90 28.95 8.23
N MET A 440 26.51 30.13 8.11
CA MET A 440 26.35 31.22 9.09
C MET A 440 24.91 31.75 9.17
N ASN A 441 24.11 31.56 8.12
CA ASN A 441 22.68 31.88 8.10
C ASN A 441 21.79 30.68 8.47
N GLY A 442 22.32 29.65 9.12
CA GLY A 442 21.60 28.54 9.74
C GLY A 442 21.23 27.44 8.76
N TYR A 443 21.89 27.34 7.59
CA TYR A 443 21.77 26.14 6.74
C TYR A 443 22.65 25.02 7.27
N ASN A 444 22.09 23.83 7.40
CA ASN A 444 22.78 22.64 7.86
C ASN A 444 23.46 21.91 6.69
N PHE A 445 24.76 21.68 6.80
CA PHE A 445 25.58 20.92 5.83
C PHE A 445 26.10 19.61 6.43
N SER A 446 25.51 19.14 7.53
CA SER A 446 25.85 17.83 8.12
C SER A 446 25.53 16.70 7.16
N HIS A 447 26.33 15.64 7.21
CA HIS A 447 26.07 14.37 6.54
C HIS A 447 25.11 13.48 7.36
N GLU A 448 24.69 13.93 8.53
CA GLU A 448 23.72 13.23 9.38
C GLU A 448 22.31 13.71 9.07
N ILE A 449 21.40 12.77 9.07
CA ILE A 449 19.96 13.00 8.81
C ILE A 449 19.17 12.47 10.01
N ASP A 450 18.21 13.25 10.46
CA ASP A 450 17.22 12.81 11.42
C ASP A 450 16.14 11.98 10.70
N SER A 451 16.06 10.71 11.05
CA SER A 451 15.09 9.75 10.54
C SER A 451 14.14 9.30 11.66
N LYS A 452 12.88 9.07 11.32
CA LYS A 452 11.88 8.53 12.27
C LYS A 452 11.52 7.11 11.90
N VAL A 453 12.01 6.16 12.65
CA VAL A 453 11.74 4.73 12.47
C VAL A 453 10.64 4.23 13.39
N ILE A 454 9.88 3.25 12.92
CA ILE A 454 8.84 2.61 13.73
C ILE A 454 9.51 1.74 14.79
N GLN A 455 9.02 1.83 16.03
CA GLN A 455 9.43 0.95 17.13
C GLN A 455 8.22 0.50 17.94
N GLY A 456 8.16 -0.76 18.29
CA GLY A 456 7.14 -1.28 19.19
C GLY A 456 6.70 -2.71 18.88
N GLU A 457 5.84 -3.23 19.74
CA GLU A 457 5.21 -4.53 19.60
C GLU A 457 3.85 -4.38 18.87
N PHE A 458 3.61 -5.21 17.86
CA PHE A 458 2.39 -5.21 17.06
C PHE A 458 1.81 -6.63 17.01
N ARG A 459 0.53 -6.78 17.34
CA ARG A 459 -0.13 -8.07 17.40
C ARG A 459 -0.27 -8.70 16.00
N SER A 460 -0.48 -7.90 14.99
CA SER A 460 -0.68 -8.36 13.61
C SER A 460 0.03 -7.46 12.59
N GLY A 461 0.13 -7.92 11.35
CA GLY A 461 0.58 -7.09 10.22
C GLY A 461 -0.32 -5.88 9.99
N GLU A 462 -1.63 -6.01 10.22
CA GLU A 462 -2.61 -4.92 10.14
C GLU A 462 -2.38 -3.88 11.25
N ALA A 463 -2.13 -4.33 12.49
CA ALA A 463 -1.77 -3.44 13.59
C ALA A 463 -0.46 -2.67 13.31
N LEU A 464 0.54 -3.32 12.71
CA LEU A 464 1.78 -2.67 12.26
C LEU A 464 1.51 -1.63 11.17
N SER A 465 0.62 -1.92 10.22
CA SER A 465 0.24 -0.98 9.16
C SER A 465 -0.45 0.28 9.69
N SER A 466 -1.16 0.18 10.81
CA SER A 466 -1.86 1.29 11.48
C SER A 466 -1.02 2.04 12.51
N ALA A 467 0.29 1.73 12.65
CA ALA A 467 1.20 2.37 13.61
C ALA A 467 1.16 3.91 13.53
N THR A 468 1.08 4.55 14.69
CA THR A 468 0.98 6.01 14.83
C THR A 468 2.35 6.68 14.99
N ASN A 469 2.38 8.01 14.97
CA ASN A 469 3.63 8.77 15.21
C ASN A 469 4.18 8.58 16.63
N SER A 470 3.35 8.21 17.61
CA SER A 470 3.80 7.90 18.98
C SER A 470 4.58 6.59 19.08
N GLN A 471 4.53 5.77 18.05
CA GLN A 471 5.29 4.51 17.94
C GLN A 471 6.53 4.67 17.06
N ARG A 472 7.10 5.87 16.99
CA ARG A 472 8.30 6.18 16.22
C ARG A 472 9.35 6.79 17.11
N VAL A 473 10.58 6.35 16.92
CA VAL A 473 11.78 6.93 17.54
C VAL A 473 12.57 7.70 16.49
N SER A 474 13.19 8.80 16.91
CA SER A 474 14.10 9.57 16.07
C SER A 474 15.50 9.01 16.21
N VAL A 475 16.15 8.74 15.11
CA VAL A 475 17.53 8.28 15.04
C VAL A 475 18.32 9.18 14.09
N LYS A 476 19.61 9.33 14.31
CA LYS A 476 20.52 10.03 13.40
C LYS A 476 21.29 9.03 12.57
N THR A 477 21.18 9.14 11.26
CA THR A 477 21.88 8.27 10.33
C THR A 477 22.78 9.06 9.40
N LYS A 478 23.90 8.48 8.96
CA LYS A 478 24.71 9.07 7.89
C LYS A 478 23.97 8.99 6.57
N ILE A 479 24.11 10.04 5.75
CA ILE A 479 23.47 10.09 4.44
C ILE A 479 23.87 8.90 3.56
N ASN A 480 22.88 8.19 3.06
CA ASN A 480 23.01 7.17 2.06
C ASN A 480 22.00 7.45 0.94
N THR A 481 22.48 7.66 -0.28
CA THR A 481 21.65 8.06 -1.43
C THR A 481 20.66 6.98 -1.87
N HIS A 482 20.84 5.74 -1.42
CA HIS A 482 19.93 4.64 -1.71
C HIS A 482 18.79 4.56 -0.67
N THR A 483 19.13 4.67 0.62
CA THR A 483 18.13 4.58 1.69
C THR A 483 17.33 5.89 1.87
N HIS A 484 17.96 7.06 1.63
CA HIS A 484 17.31 8.38 1.79
C HIS A 484 16.73 8.96 0.48
N GLY A 485 16.64 8.17 -0.58
CA GLY A 485 16.05 8.60 -1.86
C GLY A 485 14.59 9.02 -1.73
N ILE A 486 13.88 8.38 -0.84
CA ILE A 486 12.48 8.62 -0.53
C ILE A 486 12.29 9.91 0.28
N GLN A 487 13.14 10.15 1.27
CA GLN A 487 13.12 11.42 2.03
C GLN A 487 13.40 12.63 1.13
N LEU A 488 14.35 12.49 0.19
CA LEU A 488 14.57 13.51 -0.82
C LEU A 488 13.31 13.74 -1.67
N MET A 489 12.62 12.67 -2.09
CA MET A 489 11.37 12.82 -2.86
C MET A 489 10.30 13.54 -2.05
N HIS A 490 10.13 13.22 -0.75
CA HIS A 490 9.23 13.97 0.14
C HIS A 490 9.60 15.44 0.24
N SER A 491 10.89 15.75 0.41
CA SER A 491 11.36 17.14 0.44
C SER A 491 11.05 17.88 -0.87
N VAL A 492 11.20 17.22 -2.02
CA VAL A 492 10.82 17.76 -3.32
C VAL A 492 9.30 17.96 -3.42
N ASP A 493 8.49 17.04 -2.91
CA ASP A 493 7.04 17.15 -2.93
C ASP A 493 6.54 18.29 -2.01
N GLU A 494 7.18 18.53 -0.88
CA GLU A 494 6.87 19.68 -0.02
C GLU A 494 7.13 21.02 -0.75
N ILE A 495 8.20 21.12 -1.51
CA ILE A 495 8.50 22.31 -2.34
C ILE A 495 7.52 22.38 -3.53
N LYS A 496 7.15 21.24 -4.12
CA LYS A 496 6.13 21.16 -5.17
C LYS A 496 4.80 21.78 -4.71
N LYS A 497 4.36 21.48 -3.48
CA LYS A 497 3.13 22.07 -2.92
C LYS A 497 3.17 23.60 -2.86
N ILE A 498 4.34 24.18 -2.64
CA ILE A 498 4.53 25.64 -2.59
C ILE A 498 4.62 26.25 -4.00
N THR A 499 5.37 25.62 -4.90
CA THR A 499 5.66 26.14 -6.23
C THR A 499 4.65 25.74 -7.29
N THR A 500 3.87 24.68 -7.02
CA THR A 500 2.85 24.10 -7.91
C THR A 500 3.36 23.59 -9.27
N ILE A 501 4.67 23.46 -9.43
CA ILE A 501 5.29 22.85 -10.61
C ILE A 501 5.51 21.35 -10.40
N PRO A 502 5.57 20.55 -11.47
CA PRO A 502 5.80 19.09 -11.34
C PRO A 502 7.07 18.77 -10.56
N ALA A 503 7.02 17.74 -9.70
CA ALA A 503 8.13 17.33 -8.84
C ALA A 503 9.47 17.15 -9.60
N GLN A 504 9.42 16.59 -10.81
CA GLN A 504 10.62 16.44 -11.65
C GLN A 504 11.27 17.79 -11.98
N ARG A 505 10.48 18.85 -12.25
CA ARG A 505 11.00 20.19 -12.52
C ARG A 505 11.56 20.84 -11.25
N VAL A 506 10.88 20.67 -10.10
CA VAL A 506 11.43 21.10 -8.78
C VAL A 506 12.80 20.45 -8.56
N ARG A 507 12.88 19.15 -8.74
CA ARG A 507 14.15 18.40 -8.60
C ARG A 507 15.23 18.94 -9.53
N ASN A 508 14.91 19.21 -10.78
CA ASN A 508 15.84 19.80 -11.75
C ASN A 508 16.34 21.18 -11.30
N ILE A 509 15.45 22.04 -10.79
CA ILE A 509 15.81 23.37 -10.28
C ILE A 509 16.75 23.23 -9.08
N LEU A 510 16.43 22.40 -8.10
CA LEU A 510 17.27 22.18 -6.92
C LEU A 510 18.66 21.65 -7.31
N GLN A 511 18.71 20.67 -8.22
CA GLN A 511 19.98 20.16 -8.75
C GLN A 511 20.77 21.22 -9.49
N ARG A 512 20.12 22.09 -10.26
CA ARG A 512 20.78 23.20 -10.96
C ARG A 512 21.37 24.21 -10.00
N LEU A 513 20.69 24.54 -8.92
CA LEU A 513 21.13 25.52 -7.93
C LEU A 513 22.27 24.99 -7.04
N PHE A 514 22.15 23.75 -6.57
CA PHE A 514 22.96 23.27 -5.45
C PHE A 514 23.92 22.13 -5.78
N ARG A 515 23.63 21.26 -6.76
CA ARG A 515 24.47 20.10 -7.06
C ARG A 515 25.57 20.39 -8.05
N LYS A 516 26.75 19.78 -7.88
CA LYS A 516 27.88 19.82 -8.86
C LYS A 516 27.40 19.29 -10.23
N GLY A 517 27.80 19.99 -11.30
CA GLY A 517 27.41 19.62 -12.66
C GLY A 517 28.11 20.50 -13.72
N LYS A 518 28.02 20.10 -15.00
CA LYS A 518 28.71 20.77 -16.14
C LYS A 518 28.25 22.19 -16.38
N ARG A 519 27.00 22.54 -16.09
CA ARG A 519 26.46 23.88 -16.31
C ARG A 519 26.79 24.81 -15.13
N LYS A 520 27.44 25.95 -15.40
CA LYS A 520 27.91 26.90 -14.38
C LYS A 520 26.93 28.05 -14.08
N THR A 521 25.99 28.33 -15.00
CA THR A 521 25.03 29.44 -14.84
C THR A 521 23.98 29.15 -13.78
N TRP A 522 23.63 30.14 -12.96
CA TRP A 522 22.63 30.06 -11.87
C TRP A 522 22.91 28.94 -10.88
N LYS A 523 24.14 28.81 -10.46
CA LYS A 523 24.57 27.82 -9.49
C LYS A 523 25.01 28.50 -8.20
N LEU A 524 24.39 28.14 -7.09
CA LEU A 524 24.69 28.70 -5.77
C LEU A 524 25.75 27.87 -5.04
N LEU A 525 25.67 26.56 -5.10
CA LEU A 525 26.58 25.59 -4.48
C LEU A 525 27.10 24.57 -5.52
N ALA A 526 28.07 23.76 -5.15
CA ALA A 526 28.60 22.67 -5.97
C ALA A 526 28.73 21.38 -5.15
N LEU A 527 27.65 20.97 -4.53
CA LEU A 527 27.57 19.80 -3.69
C LEU A 527 27.68 18.51 -4.54
N ASP A 528 28.34 17.49 -4.03
CA ASP A 528 28.26 16.16 -4.63
C ASP A 528 26.87 15.54 -4.44
N THR A 529 26.69 14.26 -4.78
CA THR A 529 25.36 13.65 -4.71
C THR A 529 24.91 13.45 -3.27
N SER A 530 25.78 12.97 -2.41
CA SER A 530 25.48 12.74 -0.99
C SER A 530 25.24 14.06 -0.25
N ASP A 531 26.13 15.02 -0.42
CA ASP A 531 25.98 16.37 0.14
C ASP A 531 24.70 17.06 -0.30
N PHE A 532 24.32 16.90 -1.57
CA PHE A 532 23.09 17.45 -2.12
C PHE A 532 21.85 16.84 -1.45
N TYR A 533 21.82 15.51 -1.26
CA TYR A 533 20.71 14.83 -0.56
C TYR A 533 20.62 15.33 0.89
N ALA A 534 21.73 15.31 1.63
CA ALA A 534 21.80 15.79 3.00
C ALA A 534 21.34 17.24 3.11
N PHE A 535 21.82 18.12 2.23
CA PHE A 535 21.47 19.53 2.21
C PHE A 535 19.97 19.77 2.01
N ILE A 536 19.34 19.09 1.04
CA ILE A 536 17.90 19.26 0.79
C ILE A 536 17.07 18.74 1.95
N ILE A 537 17.39 17.55 2.47
CA ILE A 537 16.63 16.92 3.56
C ILE A 537 16.76 17.74 4.85
N ASN A 538 17.99 18.08 5.26
CA ASN A 538 18.24 18.78 6.52
C ASN A 538 17.73 20.24 6.51
N ASN A 539 17.57 20.84 5.34
CA ASN A 539 17.13 22.23 5.24
C ASN A 539 15.71 22.40 4.67
N ILE A 540 14.91 21.34 4.64
CA ILE A 540 13.60 21.39 3.98
C ILE A 540 12.70 22.50 4.51
N GLN A 541 12.67 22.75 5.82
CA GLN A 541 11.83 23.80 6.40
C GLN A 541 12.29 25.18 5.94
N LYS A 542 13.58 25.42 5.97
CA LYS A 542 14.18 26.68 5.51
C LYS A 542 14.00 26.90 3.99
N LEU A 543 14.16 25.84 3.22
CA LEU A 543 13.87 25.88 1.78
C LEU A 543 12.38 26.20 1.53
N LYS A 544 11.46 25.64 2.31
CA LYS A 544 10.03 25.97 2.23
C LYS A 544 9.78 27.45 2.50
N GLU A 545 10.40 28.02 3.53
CA GLU A 545 10.29 29.45 3.85
C GLU A 545 10.80 30.32 2.70
N GLU A 546 11.98 30.02 2.16
CA GLU A 546 12.55 30.76 1.04
C GLU A 546 11.65 30.67 -0.22
N PHE A 547 11.18 29.48 -0.55
CA PHE A 547 10.30 29.31 -1.70
C PHE A 547 8.95 30.01 -1.50
N ARG A 548 8.39 30.03 -0.28
CA ARG A 548 7.20 30.81 0.03
C ARG A 548 7.44 32.30 -0.14
N GLU A 549 8.58 32.83 0.35
CA GLU A 549 8.94 34.23 0.21
C GLU A 549 9.09 34.62 -1.27
N ILE A 550 9.76 33.79 -2.08
CA ILE A 550 9.90 34.00 -3.53
C ILE A 550 8.55 34.03 -4.23
N MET A 551 7.67 33.06 -3.88
CA MET A 551 6.33 33.01 -4.47
C MET A 551 5.49 34.22 -4.03
N ALA A 552 5.62 34.71 -2.77
CA ALA A 552 4.96 35.91 -2.28
C ALA A 552 5.26 37.16 -3.05
N THR A 553 6.49 37.30 -3.51
CA THR A 553 6.86 38.48 -4.32
C THR A 553 6.23 38.49 -5.71
N GLN A 554 5.89 37.29 -6.23
CA GLN A 554 5.23 37.14 -7.52
C GLN A 554 3.71 37.37 -7.43
N ASP A 555 3.07 37.03 -6.31
CA ASP A 555 1.61 37.21 -6.12
C ASP A 555 1.17 38.66 -6.09
N LYS A 556 2.02 39.56 -5.64
CA LYS A 556 1.74 41.04 -5.64
C LYS A 556 1.56 41.63 -7.04
N GLN A 557 1.92 40.89 -8.10
CA GLN A 557 1.78 41.33 -9.51
C GLN A 557 0.54 40.71 -10.19
N LEU A 558 -0.25 39.91 -9.49
CA LEU A 558 -1.40 39.23 -10.04
C LEU A 558 -2.68 40.03 -9.82
N SER A 559 -2.96 40.97 -10.71
CA SER A 559 -4.29 41.52 -10.91
C SER A 559 -4.91 40.83 -12.13
N PHE A 560 -6.10 40.20 -11.91
CA PHE A 560 -7.11 39.76 -12.86
C PHE A 560 -6.88 38.47 -13.65
N ILE A 561 -7.76 37.50 -13.37
CA ILE A 561 -8.12 36.40 -14.27
C ILE A 561 -9.22 36.95 -15.20
N GLU A 562 -8.87 37.73 -16.20
CA GLU A 562 -9.90 38.25 -17.12
C GLU A 562 -10.36 37.26 -18.18
N ASN A 563 -9.68 36.10 -18.37
CA ASN A 563 -9.83 35.33 -19.62
C ASN A 563 -9.92 33.80 -19.42
N ALA A 564 -10.64 33.33 -18.41
CA ALA A 564 -11.05 31.92 -18.34
C ALA A 564 -12.10 31.64 -19.44
N LYS A 565 -11.94 30.53 -20.18
CA LYS A 565 -13.02 30.07 -21.06
C LYS A 565 -14.20 29.60 -20.23
N THR A 566 -15.40 30.04 -20.56
CA THR A 566 -16.62 29.66 -19.86
C THR A 566 -17.47 28.70 -20.69
N VAL A 567 -18.04 27.70 -20.05
CA VAL A 567 -18.92 26.70 -20.66
C VAL A 567 -20.07 26.44 -19.70
N GLU A 568 -21.25 26.15 -20.26
CA GLU A 568 -22.39 25.70 -19.45
C GLU A 568 -22.07 24.38 -18.73
N PHE A 569 -22.40 24.32 -17.45
CA PHE A 569 -22.32 23.09 -16.64
C PHE A 569 -23.74 22.61 -16.39
N LYS A 570 -23.93 21.29 -16.57
CA LYS A 570 -25.13 20.56 -16.14
C LYS A 570 -24.73 19.39 -15.28
N ILE A 571 -25.57 19.04 -14.33
CA ILE A 571 -25.35 17.82 -13.54
C ILE A 571 -25.42 16.62 -14.51
N PRO A 572 -24.41 15.72 -14.51
CA PRO A 572 -24.41 14.56 -15.39
C PRO A 572 -25.63 13.65 -15.19
N GLU A 573 -26.28 13.19 -16.27
CA GLU A 573 -27.44 12.28 -16.20
C GLU A 573 -27.11 10.96 -15.47
N THR A 574 -25.87 10.53 -15.56
CA THR A 574 -25.37 9.32 -14.88
C THR A 574 -23.98 9.55 -14.37
N GLU A 575 -23.67 8.95 -13.22
CA GLU A 575 -22.34 9.01 -12.62
C GLU A 575 -21.89 7.63 -12.11
N LEU A 576 -20.59 7.37 -12.22
CA LEU A 576 -19.97 6.17 -11.68
C LEU A 576 -19.35 6.48 -10.32
N TYR A 577 -19.97 5.96 -9.28
CA TYR A 577 -19.46 6.08 -7.93
C TYR A 577 -18.71 4.83 -7.50
N LYS A 578 -17.55 5.03 -6.87
CA LYS A 578 -16.77 4.01 -6.20
C LYS A 578 -17.20 3.95 -4.73
N TYR A 579 -17.29 2.76 -4.18
CA TYR A 579 -17.59 2.58 -2.77
C TYR A 579 -16.87 1.34 -2.23
N THR A 580 -16.52 1.37 -0.97
CA THR A 580 -16.11 0.18 -0.23
C THR A 580 -17.35 -0.52 0.29
N GLU A 581 -17.35 -1.86 0.39
CA GLU A 581 -18.48 -2.58 0.99
C GLU A 581 -18.78 -2.02 2.38
N VAL A 582 -19.93 -1.40 2.50
CA VAL A 582 -20.36 -0.78 3.75
C VAL A 582 -21.56 -1.53 4.29
N LYS A 583 -21.51 -1.79 5.58
CA LYS A 583 -22.66 -2.24 6.38
C LYS A 583 -23.83 -1.29 6.10
N GLN A 584 -24.95 -1.82 5.63
CA GLN A 584 -26.26 -1.19 5.40
C GLN A 584 -26.35 0.33 5.67
N VAL A 585 -25.86 1.15 4.73
CA VAL A 585 -26.03 2.60 4.78
C VAL A 585 -27.32 2.96 4.05
N ARG A 586 -28.16 3.78 4.68
CA ARG A 586 -29.41 4.23 4.04
C ARG A 586 -29.08 5.20 2.91
N PRO A 587 -29.77 5.10 1.75
CA PRO A 587 -29.65 6.10 0.68
C PRO A 587 -30.03 7.49 1.19
N MET A 588 -29.29 8.50 0.71
CA MET A 588 -29.61 9.89 0.98
C MET A 588 -30.79 10.34 0.12
N THR A 589 -31.82 10.90 0.78
CA THR A 589 -33.04 11.33 0.12
C THR A 589 -32.86 12.65 -0.63
N LYS A 590 -31.97 13.53 -0.14
CA LYS A 590 -31.68 14.83 -0.72
C LYS A 590 -30.57 14.84 -1.76
N ASN A 591 -29.86 13.73 -1.96
CA ASN A 591 -28.89 13.68 -3.05
C ASN A 591 -29.59 13.64 -4.41
N VAL A 592 -29.02 14.31 -5.41
CA VAL A 592 -29.57 14.39 -6.77
C VAL A 592 -29.63 13.03 -7.51
N TYR A 593 -28.81 12.06 -7.10
CA TYR A 593 -28.80 10.71 -7.70
C TYR A 593 -29.62 9.72 -6.89
N GLU A 594 -30.31 8.82 -7.59
CA GLU A 594 -31.05 7.72 -6.96
C GLU A 594 -30.11 6.71 -6.31
N GLY A 595 -30.38 6.37 -5.05
CA GLY A 595 -29.62 5.37 -4.31
C GLY A 595 -28.22 5.79 -3.88
N TYR A 596 -27.88 7.07 -3.94
CA TYR A 596 -26.62 7.60 -3.42
C TYR A 596 -26.55 7.46 -1.89
N THR A 597 -25.38 7.08 -1.39
CA THR A 597 -25.09 7.05 0.05
C THR A 597 -23.84 7.88 0.34
N ASN A 598 -23.68 8.32 1.58
CA ASN A 598 -22.50 9.13 1.98
C ASN A 598 -21.17 8.37 1.95
N GLU A 599 -21.17 7.11 1.56
CA GLU A 599 -19.98 6.30 1.33
C GLU A 599 -19.55 6.25 -0.14
N PHE A 600 -20.36 6.77 -1.06
CA PHE A 600 -20.04 6.81 -2.48
C PHE A 600 -19.09 7.95 -2.84
N LEU A 601 -18.17 7.67 -3.77
CA LEU A 601 -17.13 8.59 -4.25
C LEU A 601 -17.11 8.60 -5.77
N PRO A 602 -17.12 9.76 -6.43
CA PRO A 602 -16.93 9.86 -7.87
C PRO A 602 -15.47 9.61 -8.29
N SER A 603 -14.51 9.76 -7.39
CA SER A 603 -13.08 9.60 -7.63
C SER A 603 -12.45 8.46 -6.79
N GLU A 604 -11.12 8.23 -6.93
CA GLU A 604 -10.37 7.27 -6.11
C GLU A 604 -9.99 7.80 -4.72
N ALA A 605 -10.25 9.08 -4.46
CA ALA A 605 -9.97 9.68 -3.17
C ALA A 605 -10.93 9.18 -2.08
N ARG A 606 -10.45 9.09 -0.84
CA ARG A 606 -11.30 8.79 0.31
C ARG A 606 -12.05 10.04 0.76
N LYS A 607 -13.32 9.88 1.15
CA LYS A 607 -14.05 10.95 1.83
C LYS A 607 -13.39 11.30 3.15
N SER A 608 -13.16 12.61 3.34
CA SER A 608 -12.72 13.16 4.62
C SER A 608 -13.85 13.13 5.66
N THR A 609 -13.50 13.33 6.93
CA THR A 609 -14.49 13.49 8.01
C THR A 609 -15.41 14.68 7.74
N SER A 610 -14.84 15.82 7.34
CA SER A 610 -15.63 17.02 6.99
C SER A 610 -16.65 16.76 5.88
N GLU A 611 -16.29 16.00 4.82
CA GLU A 611 -17.23 15.64 3.74
C GLU A 611 -18.37 14.75 4.25
N ARG A 612 -18.08 13.77 5.08
CA ARG A 612 -19.11 12.87 5.65
C ARG A 612 -20.06 13.60 6.59
N LEU A 613 -19.52 14.49 7.41
CA LEU A 613 -20.32 15.33 8.31
C LEU A 613 -21.18 16.32 7.51
N PHE A 614 -20.62 16.92 6.46
CA PHE A 614 -21.36 17.85 5.60
C PHE A 614 -22.53 17.17 4.89
N GLU A 615 -22.35 15.99 4.32
CA GLU A 615 -23.45 15.24 3.71
C GLU A 615 -24.53 14.84 4.72
N ARG A 616 -24.13 14.45 5.96
CA ARG A 616 -25.09 14.17 7.04
C ARG A 616 -25.86 15.41 7.46
N PHE A 617 -25.19 16.56 7.50
CA PHE A 617 -25.82 17.84 7.75
C PHE A 617 -26.85 18.15 6.66
N CYS A 618 -26.49 18.09 5.38
CA CYS A 618 -27.40 18.34 4.26
C CYS A 618 -28.63 17.43 4.29
N GLU A 619 -28.46 16.15 4.64
CA GLU A 619 -29.58 15.21 4.72
C GLU A 619 -30.58 15.57 5.83
N LYS A 620 -30.12 16.15 6.95
CA LYS A 620 -30.92 16.51 8.12
C LYS A 620 -31.50 17.90 8.06
N ALA A 621 -30.81 18.86 7.46
CA ALA A 621 -31.19 20.27 7.47
C ALA A 621 -32.43 20.55 6.61
N ASP A 622 -33.53 21.00 7.19
CA ASP A 622 -34.77 21.30 6.47
C ASP A 622 -34.61 22.41 5.43
N SER A 623 -33.63 23.29 5.62
CA SER A 623 -33.27 24.35 4.68
C SER A 623 -32.62 23.85 3.38
N VAL A 624 -32.11 22.64 3.33
CA VAL A 624 -31.49 22.07 2.15
C VAL A 624 -32.50 21.28 1.32
N GLU A 625 -32.72 21.72 0.08
CA GLU A 625 -33.61 21.06 -0.88
C GLU A 625 -32.93 19.85 -1.50
N TRP A 626 -31.70 20.03 -2.02
CA TRP A 626 -30.93 18.96 -2.60
C TRP A 626 -29.40 19.20 -2.52
N VAL A 627 -28.63 18.13 -2.64
CA VAL A 627 -27.15 18.13 -2.65
C VAL A 627 -26.60 17.30 -3.80
N TYR A 628 -25.57 17.83 -4.47
CA TYR A 628 -24.78 17.16 -5.48
C TYR A 628 -23.32 17.09 -5.06
N LYS A 629 -22.72 15.90 -5.05
CA LYS A 629 -21.26 15.71 -4.87
C LYS A 629 -20.58 15.85 -6.22
N ASN A 630 -19.77 16.87 -6.38
CA ASN A 630 -18.97 17.10 -7.57
C ASN A 630 -17.75 16.18 -7.59
N GLY A 631 -17.14 15.95 -8.76
CA GLY A 631 -15.92 15.16 -8.88
C GLY A 631 -14.65 16.00 -8.78
N ASP A 632 -13.53 15.34 -8.49
CA ASP A 632 -12.22 15.99 -8.26
C ASP A 632 -11.48 16.33 -9.55
N SER A 633 -11.85 15.72 -10.67
CA SER A 633 -11.23 15.94 -11.97
C SER A 633 -12.14 15.43 -13.10
N GLY A 634 -12.13 16.10 -14.23
CA GLY A 634 -12.88 15.68 -15.41
C GLY A 634 -13.62 16.82 -16.06
N GLN A 635 -13.90 16.68 -17.37
CA GLN A 635 -14.58 17.73 -18.14
C GLN A 635 -16.07 17.84 -17.81
N GLN A 636 -16.68 16.81 -17.24
CA GLN A 636 -18.09 16.80 -16.86
C GLN A 636 -18.40 17.56 -15.58
N TYR A 637 -17.41 17.85 -14.74
CA TYR A 637 -17.60 18.44 -13.44
C TYR A 637 -17.52 19.97 -13.44
N LEU A 638 -18.15 20.61 -12.44
CA LEU A 638 -18.01 22.04 -12.21
C LEU A 638 -16.58 22.37 -11.84
N SER A 639 -15.99 23.32 -12.53
CA SER A 639 -14.63 23.78 -12.30
C SER A 639 -14.52 25.31 -12.30
N ILE A 640 -13.60 25.81 -11.49
CA ILE A 640 -13.26 27.23 -11.36
C ILE A 640 -11.77 27.37 -11.66
N VAL A 641 -11.41 28.38 -12.43
CA VAL A 641 -9.98 28.68 -12.73
C VAL A 641 -9.39 29.48 -11.57
N TYR A 642 -8.23 29.04 -11.09
CA TYR A 642 -7.40 29.86 -10.23
C TYR A 642 -5.98 29.96 -10.78
N VAL A 643 -5.29 31.03 -10.41
CA VAL A 643 -3.89 31.25 -10.83
C VAL A 643 -2.98 31.03 -9.64
N ASN A 644 -1.91 30.29 -9.85
CA ASN A 644 -0.88 30.10 -8.84
C ASN A 644 0.24 31.16 -8.94
N GLY A 645 1.14 31.18 -7.96
CA GLY A 645 2.24 32.14 -7.88
C GLY A 645 3.23 32.13 -9.06
N ILE A 646 3.12 31.21 -10.01
CA ILE A 646 3.85 31.18 -11.26
C ILE A 646 3.00 31.57 -12.48
N ARG A 647 1.87 32.24 -12.26
CA ARG A 647 0.93 32.67 -13.28
C ARG A 647 0.34 31.56 -14.16
N LYS A 648 0.32 30.34 -13.68
CA LYS A 648 -0.28 29.23 -14.38
C LYS A 648 -1.74 29.05 -13.96
N GLN A 649 -2.61 28.92 -14.95
CA GLN A 649 -4.02 28.61 -14.72
C GLN A 649 -4.17 27.15 -14.30
N TRP A 650 -4.93 26.91 -13.24
CA TRP A 650 -5.30 25.60 -12.73
C TRP A 650 -6.80 25.50 -12.58
N LEU A 651 -7.33 24.27 -12.59
CA LEU A 651 -8.71 24.03 -12.29
C LEU A 651 -8.87 23.61 -10.83
N PHE A 652 -9.84 24.21 -10.19
CA PHE A 652 -10.33 23.87 -8.89
C PHE A 652 -11.74 23.30 -9.06
N TYR A 653 -12.03 22.19 -8.44
CA TYR A 653 -13.31 21.50 -8.48
C TYR A 653 -13.91 21.57 -7.07
N PRO A 654 -14.89 22.45 -6.82
CA PRO A 654 -15.58 22.47 -5.53
C PRO A 654 -16.24 21.15 -5.21
N ASP A 655 -16.24 20.75 -3.95
CA ASP A 655 -16.73 19.44 -3.52
C ASP A 655 -18.23 19.25 -3.71
N TYR A 656 -19.03 20.28 -3.44
CA TYR A 656 -20.48 20.17 -3.42
C TYR A 656 -21.17 21.38 -4.06
N ILE A 657 -22.34 21.11 -4.66
CA ILE A 657 -23.35 22.08 -5.02
C ILE A 657 -24.59 21.72 -4.21
N ILE A 658 -25.17 22.68 -3.51
CA ILE A 658 -26.43 22.52 -2.80
C ILE A 658 -27.42 23.60 -3.21
N LYS A 659 -28.69 23.27 -3.18
CA LYS A 659 -29.77 24.25 -3.29
C LYS A 659 -30.57 24.25 -2.00
N THR A 660 -30.87 25.42 -1.52
CA THR A 660 -31.68 25.62 -0.33
C THR A 660 -33.15 25.82 -0.69
N THR A 661 -34.03 25.58 0.25
CA THR A 661 -35.51 25.68 0.06
C THR A 661 -35.98 27.08 -0.25
N ASP A 662 -35.22 28.12 0.08
CA ASP A 662 -35.44 29.51 -0.32
C ASP A 662 -34.96 29.82 -1.75
N GLY A 663 -34.41 28.81 -2.46
CA GLY A 663 -34.00 28.91 -3.86
C GLY A 663 -32.52 29.28 -4.09
N ASN A 664 -31.75 29.56 -3.03
CA ASN A 664 -30.34 29.92 -3.17
C ASN A 664 -29.46 28.71 -3.53
N VAL A 665 -28.49 28.94 -4.40
CA VAL A 665 -27.49 27.94 -4.80
C VAL A 665 -26.17 28.23 -4.09
N TRP A 666 -25.67 27.22 -3.40
CA TRP A 666 -24.39 27.26 -2.69
C TRP A 666 -23.39 26.33 -3.32
N ILE A 667 -22.18 26.81 -3.43
CA ILE A 667 -21.02 25.98 -3.83
C ILE A 667 -20.10 25.85 -2.62
N ILE A 668 -19.78 24.63 -2.24
CA ILE A 668 -19.05 24.31 -1.01
C ILE A 668 -17.77 23.55 -1.33
N GLU A 669 -16.70 23.95 -0.68
CA GLU A 669 -15.46 23.20 -0.59
C GLU A 669 -15.24 22.74 0.85
N THR A 670 -15.04 21.44 1.04
CA THR A 670 -14.72 20.90 2.36
C THR A 670 -13.20 20.77 2.54
N LYS A 671 -12.72 21.08 3.71
CA LYS A 671 -11.31 20.92 4.07
C LYS A 671 -11.18 20.07 5.32
N GLY A 672 -10.34 19.03 5.26
CA GLY A 672 -10.11 18.14 6.39
C GLY A 672 -9.65 18.87 7.64
N GLY A 673 -10.10 18.36 8.80
CA GLY A 673 -9.88 18.94 10.11
C GLY A 673 -8.44 18.89 10.62
N MET A 674 -8.24 19.25 11.90
CA MET A 674 -6.93 19.27 12.57
C MET A 674 -6.43 17.86 12.87
N GLN A 675 -5.12 17.63 12.70
CA GLN A 675 -4.45 16.43 13.19
C GLN A 675 -3.21 16.84 13.99
N ALA A 676 -3.16 16.48 15.27
CA ALA A 676 -2.05 16.76 16.17
C ALA A 676 -1.67 18.27 16.27
N GLY A 677 -2.66 19.17 16.33
CA GLY A 677 -2.43 20.61 16.45
C GLY A 677 -2.00 21.31 15.16
N HIS A 678 -1.94 20.58 14.04
CA HIS A 678 -1.64 21.13 12.71
C HIS A 678 -2.77 20.89 11.74
N THR A 679 -3.11 21.91 10.95
CA THR A 679 -4.15 21.83 9.93
C THR A 679 -3.68 20.96 8.76
N LYS A 680 -4.43 19.89 8.46
CA LYS A 680 -4.23 19.11 7.24
C LYS A 680 -4.65 19.92 6.00
N ASN A 681 -3.82 19.89 4.96
CA ASN A 681 -4.14 20.39 3.62
C ASN A 681 -4.36 21.91 3.50
N ILE A 682 -3.79 22.73 4.36
CA ILE A 682 -3.73 24.17 4.17
C ILE A 682 -2.35 24.54 3.69
N ASP A 683 -2.23 24.75 2.41
CA ASP A 683 -1.08 25.37 1.76
C ASP A 683 -1.50 26.70 1.12
N ARG A 684 -0.57 27.42 0.57
CA ARG A 684 -0.84 28.68 -0.11
C ARG A 684 -1.75 28.55 -1.34
N GLN A 685 -1.85 27.36 -1.94
CA GLN A 685 -2.81 27.10 -3.00
C GLN A 685 -4.27 27.19 -2.50
N VAL A 686 -4.51 26.86 -1.23
CA VAL A 686 -5.84 26.97 -0.63
C VAL A 686 -6.25 28.43 -0.55
N GLU A 687 -5.35 29.35 -0.21
CA GLU A 687 -5.65 30.78 -0.25
C GLU A 687 -5.99 31.26 -1.66
N ASN A 688 -5.23 30.84 -2.67
CA ASN A 688 -5.51 31.20 -4.07
C ASN A 688 -6.84 30.60 -4.55
N LYS A 689 -7.16 29.39 -4.15
CA LYS A 689 -8.47 28.76 -4.41
C LYS A 689 -9.60 29.50 -3.72
N PHE A 690 -9.40 29.87 -2.45
CA PHE A 690 -10.37 30.62 -1.66
C PHE A 690 -10.70 31.97 -2.35
N ASN A 691 -9.70 32.71 -2.75
CA ASN A 691 -9.88 33.99 -3.41
C ASN A 691 -10.52 33.83 -4.80
N ALA A 692 -10.12 32.86 -5.59
CA ALA A 692 -10.75 32.55 -6.89
C ALA A 692 -12.20 32.14 -6.71
N PHE A 693 -12.50 31.35 -5.68
CA PHE A 693 -13.85 30.92 -5.36
C PHE A 693 -14.73 32.09 -4.97
N LYS A 694 -14.24 33.01 -4.16
CA LYS A 694 -14.91 34.25 -3.78
C LYS A 694 -15.26 35.10 -5.01
N GLU A 695 -14.30 35.32 -5.91
CA GLU A 695 -14.53 36.12 -7.12
C GLU A 695 -15.48 35.41 -8.10
N TYR A 696 -15.37 34.09 -8.24
CA TYR A 696 -16.28 33.29 -9.05
C TYR A 696 -17.72 33.41 -8.52
N ALA A 697 -17.94 33.19 -7.23
CA ALA A 697 -19.27 33.26 -6.62
C ALA A 697 -19.90 34.68 -6.77
N LYS A 698 -19.09 35.73 -6.58
CA LYS A 698 -19.52 37.11 -6.81
C LYS A 698 -19.90 37.36 -8.27
N LYS A 699 -19.13 36.84 -9.22
CA LYS A 699 -19.36 37.03 -10.67
C LYS A 699 -20.66 36.39 -11.15
N TYR A 700 -21.02 35.24 -10.59
CA TYR A 700 -22.21 34.48 -11.00
C TYR A 700 -23.36 34.54 -10.00
N ASP A 701 -23.32 35.46 -9.02
CA ASP A 701 -24.35 35.65 -8.00
C ASP A 701 -24.71 34.36 -7.25
N LEU A 702 -23.68 33.68 -6.74
CA LEU A 702 -23.79 32.41 -6.04
C LEU A 702 -23.32 32.55 -4.58
N HIS A 703 -23.94 31.76 -3.70
CA HIS A 703 -23.43 31.58 -2.34
C HIS A 703 -22.28 30.57 -2.35
N TRP A 704 -21.35 30.73 -1.40
CA TRP A 704 -20.17 29.88 -1.35
C TRP A 704 -19.58 29.79 0.05
N GLY A 705 -18.70 28.80 0.28
CA GLY A 705 -17.91 28.75 1.49
C GLY A 705 -16.96 27.56 1.56
N PHE A 706 -15.91 27.75 2.36
CA PHE A 706 -15.07 26.64 2.82
C PHE A 706 -15.66 26.11 4.11
N VAL A 707 -15.85 24.79 4.18
CA VAL A 707 -16.42 24.11 5.35
C VAL A 707 -15.37 23.21 5.98
N ARG A 708 -15.25 23.28 7.30
CA ARG A 708 -14.32 22.44 8.10
C ARG A 708 -15.03 21.94 9.35
N ASP A 709 -14.53 20.84 9.90
CA ASP A 709 -14.97 20.31 11.18
C ASP A 709 -13.99 20.62 12.32
N ILE A 710 -14.53 20.93 13.48
CA ILE A 710 -13.83 20.92 14.77
C ILE A 710 -14.68 20.07 15.71
N ASP A 711 -14.11 18.99 16.27
CA ASP A 711 -14.81 18.10 17.21
C ASP A 711 -16.20 17.64 16.71
N GLU A 712 -16.26 17.27 15.42
CA GLU A 712 -17.49 16.88 14.70
C GLU A 712 -18.53 18.00 14.45
N GLU A 713 -18.25 19.23 14.84
CA GLU A 713 -19.07 20.39 14.48
C GLU A 713 -18.55 21.08 13.21
N LEU A 714 -19.47 21.49 12.33
CA LEU A 714 -19.13 22.11 11.06
C LEU A 714 -19.14 23.64 11.13
N TYR A 715 -18.09 24.23 10.60
CA TYR A 715 -17.89 25.66 10.49
C TYR A 715 -17.69 26.06 9.03
N ILE A 716 -18.18 27.24 8.65
CA ILE A 716 -18.04 27.82 7.32
C ILE A 716 -17.27 29.14 7.36
N ASN A 717 -16.41 29.34 6.34
CA ASN A 717 -15.75 30.63 6.09
C ASN A 717 -15.96 31.03 4.62
N ASN A 718 -16.54 32.20 4.39
CA ASN A 718 -16.75 32.81 3.06
C ASN A 718 -16.33 34.30 3.03
N THR A 719 -15.54 34.76 4.00
CA THR A 719 -15.16 36.19 4.16
C THR A 719 -13.71 36.47 3.84
N VAL A 720 -12.81 36.02 4.71
CA VAL A 720 -11.38 36.21 4.60
C VAL A 720 -10.66 34.91 4.88
N TYR A 721 -9.71 34.54 4.03
CA TYR A 721 -8.92 33.34 4.23
C TYR A 721 -8.11 33.41 5.53
N THR A 722 -8.30 32.41 6.39
CA THR A 722 -7.49 32.19 7.59
C THR A 722 -7.20 30.73 7.76
N GLU A 723 -5.94 30.40 8.10
CA GLU A 723 -5.55 29.02 8.44
C GLU A 723 -6.03 28.63 9.85
N ASP A 724 -6.06 29.62 10.74
CA ASP A 724 -6.50 29.46 12.12
C ASP A 724 -8.04 29.48 12.19
N MET A 725 -8.62 28.43 12.78
CA MET A 725 -10.06 28.32 12.99
C MET A 725 -10.55 28.95 14.30
N SER A 726 -9.65 29.45 15.14
CA SER A 726 -10.01 30.13 16.39
C SER A 726 -10.51 31.58 16.20
N GLY A 727 -10.45 32.11 14.97
CA GLY A 727 -10.87 33.48 14.67
C GLY A 727 -12.33 33.60 14.29
N ASP A 728 -12.86 34.82 14.37
CA ASP A 728 -14.27 35.17 14.09
C ASP A 728 -14.72 34.95 12.62
N ASN A 729 -13.80 34.54 11.73
CA ASN A 729 -14.10 34.29 10.33
C ASN A 729 -14.73 32.89 10.08
N TRP A 730 -14.64 32.01 11.03
CA TRP A 730 -15.24 30.68 10.98
C TRP A 730 -16.48 30.68 11.88
N ILE A 731 -17.65 30.62 11.26
CA ILE A 731 -18.94 30.62 11.95
C ILE A 731 -19.59 29.24 11.85
N PRO A 732 -20.35 28.78 12.84
CA PRO A 732 -21.06 27.53 12.76
C PRO A 732 -21.92 27.47 11.50
N LEU A 733 -21.82 26.34 10.76
CA LEU A 733 -22.54 26.14 9.50
C LEU A 733 -24.05 26.27 9.68
N GLU A 734 -24.57 25.85 10.82
CA GLU A 734 -25.95 25.92 11.19
C GLU A 734 -26.49 27.41 11.19
N HIS A 735 -25.66 28.36 11.56
CA HIS A 735 -26.04 29.79 11.55
C HIS A 735 -26.20 30.39 10.15
N VAL A 736 -25.73 29.69 9.13
CA VAL A 736 -25.73 30.17 7.73
C VAL A 736 -26.70 29.39 6.86
N LEU A 737 -26.87 28.10 7.12
CA LEU A 737 -27.68 27.20 6.31
C LEU A 737 -28.94 26.67 7.03
N LEU A 738 -29.22 27.05 8.26
CA LEU A 738 -30.50 26.86 8.95
C LEU A 738 -31.21 28.20 9.04
#